data_2249531c5dd5f4395fd3e627aeb8ca2c
#
_entry.id   2249531c5dd5f4395fd3e627aeb8ca2c
#
_cell.length_a   1.000
_cell.length_b   1.000
_cell.length_c   1.000
_cell.angle_alpha   90.00
_cell.angle_beta   90.00
_cell.angle_gamma   90.00
#
_symmetry.space_group_name_H-M   'P 1'
#
loop_
_entity.id
_entity.type
_entity.pdbx_description
1 polymer ?
#
loop_
_entity_poly.entity_id
_entity_poly.type
_entity_poly.pdbx_seq_one_letter_code
_entity_poly.pdbx_strand_id
1 'polypeptide(L)'
;MNSAPLRIQLGWDDPATGERREPRLNVPIALGRDFNGMPAQIQGRSISRMVLNSLEVSRFHVLIDQDSSGLVIIDQNSRNGTLVNGTRVAINIPTPLANGDTLQIGPYQIIVGFALGTQPSPPSSNSPIFFNPNTGLPDPNQPSPPPVVPVGGSAPISRSAFPPPIFQSPEVAVQDLHATGLSVDEVDYAAVGAGLGSFIWADLLRIYGVKSSQIAAIGIESKPYSRYKQLCLNSQIPLHERLRSNSDSCPDNIWGWPSYALREAWHDVVRGRVGNALGYLWQVFSEPTFAQTYTPRAGNVFDSIDREAQRIGWDKMFRYGSVRSIRKTSDGRYAIAFSQTTTGQRNHAFLVARYVHLAIGYPAIKFLPDLQAYREKTNDFKSVVNAYEPHDHIYEHLEKYGGTLLIRGRGIVASRIVQRVYEARHKNQQIRLVHLMRSPKPQGNKFGTSQRQVEHHYEFQPFNWPKACWGGELREMLEKANPQERQRLLADWGGTTTADRRDWKRIVDEGLKLGWYKIEFGEVERVEREPDGIITYIQEKNFKGQMRLEADFIVDATGLDAKVTANPLLNDLVTQYNLPLNPLGRLSVSNDFELVEMRGSRGRMYAAGAITLGGPYAAVDSFLGLEYAALQAVDAIAATKAPGIHRLNCVSSSLQWFKWVANQMP
;
A
#
# COMPACT_ATOMS: atom_id res chain seq x y z
N MET A 1 -13.32 -33.69 -34.47
CA MET A 1 -13.82 -33.78 -33.08
C MET A 1 -13.20 -32.62 -32.31
N ASN A 2 -13.96 -31.56 -32.04
CA ASN A 2 -13.47 -30.44 -31.23
C ASN A 2 -13.47 -30.89 -29.77
N SER A 3 -12.30 -31.29 -29.24
CA SER A 3 -12.14 -31.47 -27.79
C SER A 3 -12.29 -30.10 -27.10
N ALA A 4 -13.02 -30.06 -25.99
CA ALA A 4 -13.15 -28.86 -25.19
C ALA A 4 -11.75 -28.36 -24.79
N PRO A 5 -11.49 -27.06 -24.79
CA PRO A 5 -10.17 -26.52 -24.44
C PRO A 5 -9.78 -26.93 -23.01
N LEU A 6 -8.55 -27.40 -22.85
CA LEU A 6 -8.01 -27.75 -21.54
C LEU A 6 -8.00 -26.52 -20.66
N ARG A 7 -8.54 -26.63 -19.44
CA ARG A 7 -8.61 -25.54 -18.47
C ARG A 7 -7.77 -25.85 -17.26
N ILE A 8 -6.86 -24.94 -16.89
CA ILE A 8 -6.01 -25.07 -15.72
C ILE A 8 -6.23 -23.93 -14.75
N GLN A 9 -5.93 -24.15 -13.48
CA GLN A 9 -5.93 -23.14 -12.43
C GLN A 9 -4.50 -22.76 -12.11
N LEU A 10 -4.20 -21.47 -12.08
CA LEU A 10 -2.91 -20.95 -11.67
C LEU A 10 -3.09 -20.25 -10.33
N GLY A 11 -2.44 -20.76 -9.28
CA GLY A 11 -2.59 -20.24 -7.93
C GLY A 11 -1.32 -19.59 -7.43
N TRP A 12 -1.37 -18.32 -6.99
CA TRP A 12 -0.25 -17.62 -6.35
C TRP A 12 -0.73 -16.58 -5.35
N ASP A 13 0.15 -16.20 -4.42
CA ASP A 13 -0.03 -14.99 -3.63
C ASP A 13 0.66 -13.85 -4.36
N ASP A 14 -0.06 -12.79 -4.67
CA ASP A 14 0.48 -11.63 -5.37
C ASP A 14 1.63 -11.03 -4.55
N PRO A 15 2.88 -10.93 -5.10
CA PRO A 15 4.02 -10.47 -4.34
C PRO A 15 3.90 -9.04 -3.82
N ALA A 16 3.09 -8.21 -4.47
CA ALA A 16 2.89 -6.82 -4.09
C ALA A 16 1.79 -6.64 -3.04
N THR A 17 0.73 -7.48 -3.10
CA THR A 17 -0.45 -7.32 -2.25
C THR A 17 -0.61 -8.44 -1.21
N GLY A 18 0.06 -9.58 -1.40
CA GLY A 18 -0.14 -10.79 -0.62
C GLY A 18 -1.51 -11.46 -0.85
N GLU A 19 -2.30 -10.94 -1.79
CA GLU A 19 -3.62 -11.47 -2.11
C GLU A 19 -3.50 -12.82 -2.83
N ARG A 20 -4.29 -13.79 -2.40
CA ARG A 20 -4.36 -15.08 -3.08
C ARG A 20 -5.12 -14.95 -4.39
N ARG A 21 -4.48 -15.29 -5.50
CA ARG A 21 -5.07 -15.32 -6.83
C ARG A 21 -5.10 -16.72 -7.38
N GLU A 22 -6.26 -17.12 -7.90
CA GLU A 22 -6.48 -18.48 -8.42
C GLU A 22 -7.31 -18.46 -9.71
N PRO A 23 -6.88 -17.71 -10.76
CA PRO A 23 -7.62 -17.69 -12.00
C PRO A 23 -7.63 -19.07 -12.67
N ARG A 24 -8.77 -19.37 -13.30
CA ARG A 24 -8.94 -20.55 -14.17
C ARG A 24 -8.90 -20.10 -15.62
N LEU A 25 -7.91 -20.56 -16.35
CA LEU A 25 -7.61 -20.09 -17.70
C LEU A 25 -7.65 -21.25 -18.69
N ASN A 26 -8.08 -20.95 -19.92
CA ASN A 26 -8.03 -21.93 -21.02
C ASN A 26 -6.64 -21.93 -21.66
N VAL A 27 -6.08 -23.11 -21.88
CA VAL A 27 -4.82 -23.30 -22.61
C VAL A 27 -5.07 -23.06 -24.12
N PRO A 28 -4.18 -22.32 -24.82
CA PRO A 28 -2.89 -21.81 -24.40
C PRO A 28 -2.95 -20.55 -23.52
N ILE A 29 -1.95 -20.37 -22.63
CA ILE A 29 -1.87 -19.26 -21.68
C ILE A 29 -0.54 -18.54 -21.85
N ALA A 30 -0.56 -17.24 -22.06
CA ALA A 30 0.63 -16.39 -22.05
C ALA A 30 0.73 -15.61 -20.73
N LEU A 31 1.90 -15.68 -20.09
CA LEU A 31 2.22 -14.92 -18.89
C LEU A 31 3.32 -13.91 -19.21
N GLY A 32 3.16 -12.69 -18.75
CA GLY A 32 4.15 -11.63 -18.96
C GLY A 32 3.76 -10.35 -18.26
N ARG A 33 4.64 -9.36 -18.23
CA ARG A 33 4.34 -8.06 -17.58
C ARG A 33 3.57 -7.09 -18.48
N ASP A 34 3.52 -7.36 -19.79
CA ASP A 34 2.89 -6.47 -20.76
C ASP A 34 1.83 -7.25 -21.58
N PHE A 35 0.56 -6.88 -21.35
CA PHE A 35 -0.56 -7.50 -22.04
C PHE A 35 -0.44 -7.43 -23.57
N ASN A 36 0.09 -6.33 -24.12
CA ASN A 36 0.23 -6.14 -25.56
C ASN A 36 1.49 -6.82 -26.12
N GLY A 37 2.48 -7.04 -25.27
CA GLY A 37 3.68 -7.81 -25.61
C GLY A 37 3.40 -9.32 -25.77
N MET A 38 2.23 -9.78 -25.33
CA MET A 38 1.79 -11.17 -25.47
C MET A 38 0.87 -11.34 -26.68
N PRO A 39 1.05 -12.38 -27.52
CA PRO A 39 0.22 -12.62 -28.70
C PRO A 39 -1.24 -12.90 -28.32
N ALA A 40 -2.18 -12.45 -29.14
CA ALA A 40 -3.61 -12.71 -28.94
C ALA A 40 -4.04 -14.10 -29.46
N GLN A 41 -3.28 -14.64 -30.42
CA GLN A 41 -3.53 -15.94 -31.04
C GLN A 41 -2.22 -16.65 -31.36
N ILE A 42 -2.19 -17.98 -31.25
CA ILE A 42 -1.11 -18.85 -31.72
C ILE A 42 -1.76 -19.97 -32.56
N GLN A 43 -1.27 -20.16 -33.79
CA GLN A 43 -1.76 -21.20 -34.70
C GLN A 43 -3.29 -21.21 -34.86
N GLY A 44 -3.92 -20.00 -34.92
CA GLY A 44 -5.36 -19.83 -35.02
C GLY A 44 -6.16 -20.08 -33.73
N ARG A 45 -5.50 -20.44 -32.62
CA ARG A 45 -6.14 -20.61 -31.30
C ARG A 45 -6.02 -19.31 -30.48
N SER A 46 -7.10 -18.90 -29.84
CA SER A 46 -7.12 -17.75 -28.94
C SER A 46 -6.31 -18.06 -27.66
N ILE A 47 -5.51 -17.11 -27.19
CA ILE A 47 -4.64 -17.25 -26.01
C ILE A 47 -5.25 -16.52 -24.82
N SER A 48 -5.30 -17.20 -23.67
CA SER A 48 -5.56 -16.56 -22.38
C SER A 48 -4.31 -15.80 -21.95
N ARG A 49 -4.37 -14.46 -21.90
CA ARG A 49 -3.23 -13.62 -21.52
C ARG A 49 -3.37 -13.14 -20.07
N MET A 50 -2.34 -13.31 -19.28
CA MET A 50 -2.32 -12.89 -17.88
C MET A 50 -1.10 -12.03 -17.57
N VAL A 51 -1.32 -10.88 -16.96
CA VAL A 51 -0.26 -9.93 -16.60
C VAL A 51 0.25 -10.22 -15.19
N LEU A 52 1.57 -10.39 -15.09
CA LEU A 52 2.32 -10.47 -13.85
C LEU A 52 3.10 -9.16 -13.66
N ASN A 53 2.60 -8.30 -12.79
CA ASN A 53 3.05 -6.91 -12.68
C ASN A 53 4.37 -6.78 -11.89
N SER A 54 5.50 -7.11 -12.54
CA SER A 54 6.84 -6.95 -11.99
C SER A 54 7.85 -6.61 -13.10
N LEU A 55 8.82 -5.76 -12.80
CA LEU A 55 9.93 -5.44 -13.71
C LEU A 55 10.88 -6.62 -13.94
N GLU A 56 10.85 -7.61 -13.07
CA GLU A 56 11.61 -8.87 -13.20
C GLU A 56 10.95 -9.83 -14.19
N VAL A 57 9.70 -9.60 -14.57
CA VAL A 57 8.99 -10.37 -15.58
C VAL A 57 9.16 -9.71 -16.95
N SER A 58 9.50 -10.49 -17.97
CA SER A 58 9.61 -10.00 -19.36
C SER A 58 8.23 -9.65 -19.93
N ARG A 59 8.14 -8.79 -20.95
CA ARG A 59 6.88 -8.38 -21.58
C ARG A 59 6.02 -9.56 -22.01
N PHE A 60 6.62 -10.51 -22.69
CA PHE A 60 6.13 -11.87 -22.87
C PHE A 60 7.18 -12.80 -22.26
N HIS A 61 6.86 -13.46 -21.15
CA HIS A 61 7.84 -14.21 -20.37
C HIS A 61 7.75 -15.70 -20.67
N VAL A 62 6.57 -16.27 -20.64
CA VAL A 62 6.35 -17.70 -20.81
C VAL A 62 5.02 -18.00 -21.49
N LEU A 63 4.98 -19.07 -22.25
CA LEU A 63 3.77 -19.67 -22.84
C LEU A 63 3.53 -21.04 -22.19
N ILE A 64 2.32 -21.30 -21.72
CA ILE A 64 1.85 -22.62 -21.33
C ILE A 64 0.92 -23.11 -22.45
N ASP A 65 1.27 -24.23 -23.06
CA ASP A 65 0.49 -24.82 -24.17
C ASP A 65 0.31 -26.32 -23.97
N GLN A 66 -0.44 -26.94 -24.84
CA GLN A 66 -0.64 -28.39 -24.87
C GLN A 66 -0.07 -28.96 -26.18
N ASP A 67 0.81 -29.94 -26.06
CA ASP A 67 1.33 -30.72 -27.17
C ASP A 67 0.89 -32.21 -27.10
N SER A 68 1.47 -33.07 -27.92
CA SER A 68 1.18 -34.50 -27.95
C SER A 68 1.60 -35.23 -26.67
N SER A 69 2.50 -34.66 -25.86
CA SER A 69 2.99 -35.22 -24.60
C SER A 69 2.21 -34.76 -23.38
N GLY A 70 1.37 -33.71 -23.51
CA GLY A 70 0.57 -33.15 -22.44
C GLY A 70 0.69 -31.64 -22.30
N LEU A 71 0.60 -31.13 -21.07
CA LEU A 71 0.78 -29.72 -20.80
C LEU A 71 2.28 -29.38 -20.76
N VAL A 72 2.67 -28.33 -21.46
CA VAL A 72 4.06 -27.88 -21.55
C VAL A 72 4.19 -26.39 -21.26
N ILE A 73 5.35 -25.98 -20.73
CA ILE A 73 5.75 -24.60 -20.55
C ILE A 73 6.95 -24.27 -21.43
N ILE A 74 6.95 -23.09 -22.04
CA ILE A 74 7.96 -22.63 -22.98
C ILE A 74 8.40 -21.24 -22.57
N ASP A 75 9.64 -21.08 -22.13
CA ASP A 75 10.23 -19.78 -21.84
C ASP A 75 10.42 -18.98 -23.14
N GLN A 76 9.88 -17.80 -23.22
CA GLN A 76 9.87 -16.94 -24.42
C GLN A 76 11.09 -16.01 -24.48
N ASN A 77 12.27 -16.57 -24.26
CA ASN A 77 13.53 -15.82 -24.18
C ASN A 77 13.46 -14.73 -23.08
N SER A 78 13.00 -15.12 -21.92
CA SER A 78 12.83 -14.18 -20.81
C SER A 78 14.17 -13.74 -20.22
N ARG A 79 14.22 -12.47 -19.74
CA ARG A 79 15.48 -11.89 -19.23
C ARG A 79 16.01 -12.61 -17.99
N ASN A 80 15.13 -12.98 -17.07
CA ASN A 80 15.52 -13.59 -15.79
C ASN A 80 15.35 -15.12 -15.79
N GLY A 81 14.73 -15.68 -16.84
CA GLY A 81 14.43 -17.11 -16.94
C GLY A 81 13.19 -17.53 -16.17
N THR A 82 12.69 -18.71 -16.49
CA THR A 82 11.59 -19.39 -15.82
C THR A 82 12.13 -20.63 -15.12
N LEU A 83 11.68 -20.92 -13.89
CA LEU A 83 11.99 -22.17 -13.21
C LEU A 83 10.70 -22.96 -13.00
N VAL A 84 10.81 -24.29 -13.16
CA VAL A 84 9.77 -25.27 -12.81
C VAL A 84 10.33 -26.14 -11.70
N ASN A 85 9.71 -26.13 -10.53
CA ASN A 85 10.18 -26.85 -9.33
C ASN A 85 11.65 -26.57 -8.98
N GLY A 86 12.09 -25.31 -9.17
CA GLY A 86 13.46 -24.87 -8.92
C GLY A 86 14.46 -25.19 -10.06
N THR A 87 14.07 -25.92 -11.10
CA THR A 87 14.91 -26.22 -12.27
C THR A 87 14.65 -25.22 -13.38
N ARG A 88 15.69 -24.63 -13.95
CA ARG A 88 15.58 -23.62 -15.02
C ARG A 88 15.10 -24.26 -16.32
N VAL A 89 14.06 -23.71 -16.91
CA VAL A 89 13.52 -24.08 -18.22
C VAL A 89 14.46 -23.58 -19.33
N ALA A 90 14.71 -24.40 -20.33
CA ALA A 90 15.49 -24.00 -21.48
C ALA A 90 14.66 -23.08 -22.40
N ILE A 91 15.32 -22.03 -22.92
CA ILE A 91 14.68 -21.01 -23.76
C ILE A 91 14.09 -21.65 -25.04
N ASN A 92 12.83 -21.35 -25.34
CA ASN A 92 12.08 -21.83 -26.51
C ASN A 92 12.00 -23.38 -26.62
N ILE A 93 12.25 -24.12 -25.56
CA ILE A 93 12.13 -25.58 -25.54
C ILE A 93 10.90 -25.95 -24.68
N PRO A 94 9.92 -26.71 -25.23
CA PRO A 94 8.80 -27.20 -24.45
C PRO A 94 9.27 -28.09 -23.29
N THR A 95 8.90 -27.73 -22.08
CA THR A 95 9.19 -28.47 -20.86
C THR A 95 7.89 -29.01 -20.28
N PRO A 96 7.76 -30.30 -19.98
CA PRO A 96 6.53 -30.87 -19.43
C PRO A 96 6.11 -30.21 -18.13
N LEU A 97 4.81 -29.99 -17.94
CA LEU A 97 4.19 -29.47 -16.73
C LEU A 97 3.20 -30.50 -16.15
N ALA A 98 3.33 -30.75 -14.86
CA ALA A 98 2.45 -31.63 -14.10
C ALA A 98 1.53 -30.86 -13.15
N ASN A 99 0.46 -31.52 -12.72
CA ASN A 99 -0.41 -30.98 -11.67
C ASN A 99 0.34 -30.85 -10.35
N GLY A 100 0.32 -29.66 -9.78
CA GLY A 100 1.03 -29.33 -8.55
C GLY A 100 2.42 -28.72 -8.76
N ASP A 101 2.91 -28.63 -10.01
CA ASP A 101 4.19 -27.98 -10.30
C ASP A 101 4.17 -26.51 -9.90
N THR A 102 5.31 -26.01 -9.45
CA THR A 102 5.51 -24.62 -9.08
C THR A 102 6.36 -23.91 -10.13
N LEU A 103 5.79 -22.87 -10.73
CA LEU A 103 6.49 -21.98 -11.67
C LEU A 103 7.04 -20.79 -10.90
N GLN A 104 8.31 -20.47 -11.10
CA GLN A 104 8.89 -19.22 -10.63
C GLN A 104 9.15 -18.29 -11.83
N ILE A 105 8.50 -17.14 -11.81
CA ILE A 105 8.55 -16.12 -12.86
C ILE A 105 8.82 -14.77 -12.20
N GLY A 106 10.06 -14.33 -12.14
CA GLY A 106 10.47 -13.21 -11.32
C GLY A 106 10.09 -13.43 -9.85
N PRO A 107 9.35 -12.49 -9.20
CA PRO A 107 8.95 -12.67 -7.80
C PRO A 107 7.71 -13.56 -7.60
N TYR A 108 7.08 -14.03 -8.71
CA TYR A 108 5.86 -14.84 -8.65
C TYR A 108 6.19 -16.32 -8.52
N GLN A 109 5.51 -16.96 -7.57
CA GLN A 109 5.49 -18.41 -7.42
C GLN A 109 4.09 -18.91 -7.68
N ILE A 110 3.90 -19.55 -8.83
CA ILE A 110 2.61 -19.94 -9.36
C ILE A 110 2.47 -21.45 -9.33
N ILE A 111 1.49 -21.97 -8.60
CA ILE A 111 1.18 -23.40 -8.55
C ILE A 111 0.20 -23.73 -9.68
N VAL A 112 0.53 -24.72 -10.47
CA VAL A 112 -0.29 -25.22 -11.56
C VAL A 112 -1.28 -26.28 -11.05
N GLY A 113 -2.59 -26.01 -11.20
CA GLY A 113 -3.66 -26.97 -10.87
C GLY A 113 -4.42 -27.39 -12.12
N PHE A 114 -4.62 -28.70 -12.32
CA PHE A 114 -5.50 -29.16 -13.36
C PHE A 114 -6.95 -29.13 -12.87
N ALA A 115 -7.81 -28.39 -13.53
CA ALA A 115 -9.25 -28.50 -13.30
C ALA A 115 -9.70 -29.86 -13.84
N LEU A 116 -9.92 -30.82 -12.97
CA LEU A 116 -10.59 -32.07 -13.33
C LEU A 116 -11.91 -31.71 -14.02
N GLY A 117 -12.00 -32.06 -15.29
CA GLY A 117 -13.24 -31.95 -16.03
C GLY A 117 -14.34 -32.67 -15.26
N THR A 118 -15.37 -31.96 -14.88
CA THR A 118 -16.59 -32.56 -14.37
C THR A 118 -17.17 -33.43 -15.45
N GLN A 119 -16.97 -34.75 -15.36
CA GLN A 119 -17.96 -35.67 -15.91
C GLN A 119 -19.31 -35.32 -15.25
N PRO A 120 -20.42 -35.30 -15.99
CA PRO A 120 -21.70 -35.14 -15.35
C PRO A 120 -21.93 -36.33 -14.40
N SER A 121 -21.82 -36.05 -13.10
CA SER A 121 -22.24 -37.00 -12.09
C SER A 121 -23.72 -37.27 -12.27
N PRO A 122 -24.19 -38.51 -12.12
CA PRO A 122 -25.61 -38.79 -12.09
C PRO A 122 -26.26 -37.95 -10.97
N PRO A 123 -27.51 -37.55 -11.10
CA PRO A 123 -28.14 -36.64 -10.16
C PRO A 123 -28.13 -37.25 -8.79
N SER A 124 -27.30 -36.65 -7.87
CA SER A 124 -27.41 -36.89 -6.46
C SER A 124 -28.75 -36.31 -5.98
N SER A 125 -29.55 -37.16 -5.40
CA SER A 125 -30.80 -36.79 -4.75
C SER A 125 -30.54 -35.75 -3.68
N ASN A 126 -30.68 -34.49 -4.01
CA ASN A 126 -30.80 -33.41 -3.04
C ASN A 126 -32.20 -33.51 -2.44
N SER A 127 -32.34 -34.17 -1.31
CA SER A 127 -33.50 -33.98 -0.47
C SER A 127 -33.45 -32.54 0.06
N PRO A 128 -34.50 -31.74 -0.16
CA PRO A 128 -34.51 -30.37 0.34
C PRO A 128 -34.61 -30.41 1.88
N ILE A 129 -33.72 -29.68 2.54
CA ILE A 129 -33.81 -29.41 3.98
C ILE A 129 -34.99 -28.43 4.15
N PHE A 130 -36.07 -28.88 4.74
CA PHE A 130 -37.20 -28.02 5.09
C PHE A 130 -36.89 -27.33 6.42
N PHE A 131 -36.88 -26.01 6.41
CA PHE A 131 -36.81 -25.17 7.59
C PHE A 131 -38.25 -24.86 8.08
N ASN A 132 -38.45 -24.89 9.39
CA ASN A 132 -39.70 -24.43 9.96
C ASN A 132 -39.87 -22.92 9.74
N PRO A 133 -40.93 -22.49 9.06
CA PRO A 133 -41.10 -21.08 8.67
C PRO A 133 -41.28 -20.13 9.87
N ASN A 134 -41.47 -20.63 11.07
CA ASN A 134 -41.70 -19.81 12.26
C ASN A 134 -40.47 -19.66 13.19
N THR A 135 -39.42 -20.47 13.03
CA THR A 135 -38.25 -20.43 13.92
C THR A 135 -36.91 -20.39 13.21
N GLY A 136 -36.84 -20.68 11.89
CA GLY A 136 -35.58 -20.69 11.13
C GLY A 136 -34.59 -21.79 11.55
N LEU A 137 -34.98 -22.76 12.35
CA LEU A 137 -34.12 -23.86 12.84
C LEU A 137 -34.50 -25.19 12.17
N PRO A 138 -33.57 -26.17 12.07
CA PRO A 138 -33.87 -27.52 11.53
C PRO A 138 -34.90 -28.24 12.38
N ASP A 139 -35.78 -29.01 11.74
CA ASP A 139 -36.83 -29.78 12.39
C ASP A 139 -36.25 -30.91 13.29
N PRO A 140 -36.57 -31.00 14.59
CA PRO A 140 -36.03 -31.98 15.52
C PRO A 140 -36.54 -33.43 15.34
N ASN A 141 -37.45 -33.70 14.37
CA ASN A 141 -38.03 -35.01 14.19
C ASN A 141 -37.39 -35.88 13.09
N GLN A 142 -36.21 -35.52 12.57
CA GLN A 142 -35.47 -36.40 11.66
C GLN A 142 -34.55 -37.37 12.41
N PRO A 143 -34.51 -38.67 12.02
CA PRO A 143 -33.61 -39.63 12.65
C PRO A 143 -32.15 -39.35 12.31
N SER A 144 -31.29 -39.31 13.32
CA SER A 144 -29.85 -39.12 13.18
C SER A 144 -29.19 -40.30 12.43
N PRO A 145 -28.22 -40.03 11.53
CA PRO A 145 -27.47 -41.12 10.90
C PRO A 145 -26.61 -41.88 11.94
N PRO A 146 -26.34 -43.18 11.74
CA PRO A 146 -25.59 -43.99 12.68
C PRO A 146 -24.13 -43.55 12.80
N PRO A 147 -23.48 -43.75 13.96
CA PRO A 147 -22.09 -43.33 14.18
C PRO A 147 -21.11 -44.16 13.33
N VAL A 148 -20.24 -43.47 12.61
CA VAL A 148 -19.14 -44.07 11.86
C VAL A 148 -18.03 -44.42 12.87
N VAL A 149 -17.71 -45.70 12.97
CA VAL A 149 -16.55 -46.20 13.73
C VAL A 149 -15.26 -45.90 12.95
N PRO A 150 -14.23 -45.31 13.54
CA PRO A 150 -12.97 -45.08 12.86
C PRO A 150 -12.18 -46.38 12.74
N VAL A 151 -11.96 -46.84 11.52
CA VAL A 151 -10.97 -47.86 11.24
C VAL A 151 -9.60 -47.19 11.21
N GLY A 152 -8.68 -47.59 12.07
CA GLY A 152 -7.32 -47.08 12.15
C GLY A 152 -6.54 -47.38 10.88
N GLY A 153 -6.15 -46.30 10.20
CA GLY A 153 -5.17 -46.28 9.15
C GLY A 153 -4.55 -44.89 9.17
N SER A 154 -3.20 -44.86 9.31
CA SER A 154 -2.43 -43.63 9.27
C SER A 154 -2.67 -42.88 7.95
N ALA A 155 -3.56 -41.89 7.96
CA ALA A 155 -3.78 -40.99 6.85
C ALA A 155 -2.55 -40.08 6.69
N PRO A 156 -2.10 -39.78 5.46
CA PRO A 156 -1.08 -38.77 5.23
C PRO A 156 -1.59 -37.42 5.75
N ILE A 157 -0.76 -36.73 6.51
CA ILE A 157 -1.03 -35.41 7.10
C ILE A 157 -1.56 -34.50 5.99
N SER A 158 -2.84 -34.21 5.99
CA SER A 158 -3.44 -33.18 5.13
C SER A 158 -2.70 -31.88 5.46
N ARG A 159 -2.21 -31.17 4.45
CA ARG A 159 -1.63 -29.83 4.60
C ARG A 159 -2.67 -28.96 5.31
N SER A 160 -2.55 -28.86 6.63
CA SER A 160 -3.48 -28.10 7.46
C SER A 160 -3.48 -26.65 6.99
N ALA A 161 -4.68 -26.07 6.87
CA ALA A 161 -4.86 -24.65 6.58
C ALA A 161 -4.07 -23.81 7.60
N PHE A 162 -3.33 -22.81 7.14
CA PHE A 162 -2.61 -21.89 8.01
C PHE A 162 -3.29 -20.51 8.01
N PRO A 163 -3.52 -19.87 9.15
CA PRO A 163 -3.14 -20.27 10.52
C PRO A 163 -3.84 -21.52 11.02
N PRO A 164 -3.20 -22.27 11.94
CA PRO A 164 -3.80 -23.49 12.50
C PRO A 164 -5.09 -23.20 13.28
N PRO A 165 -5.97 -24.21 13.51
CA PRO A 165 -7.27 -24.01 14.16
C PRO A 165 -7.22 -23.32 15.51
N ILE A 166 -6.11 -23.41 16.26
CA ILE A 166 -5.92 -22.69 17.53
C ILE A 166 -6.07 -21.17 17.38
N PHE A 167 -5.83 -20.60 16.19
CA PHE A 167 -6.03 -19.17 15.90
C PHE A 167 -7.51 -18.80 15.66
N GLN A 168 -8.45 -19.73 15.73
CA GLN A 168 -9.88 -19.42 15.77
C GLN A 168 -10.30 -18.91 17.15
N SER A 169 -9.55 -19.26 18.21
CA SER A 169 -9.72 -18.70 19.54
C SER A 169 -9.15 -17.28 19.65
N PRO A 170 -9.72 -16.37 20.45
CA PRO A 170 -9.16 -15.06 20.74
C PRO A 170 -7.85 -15.13 21.54
N GLU A 171 -7.60 -16.26 22.21
CA GLU A 171 -6.41 -16.48 23.02
C GLU A 171 -5.77 -17.83 22.70
N VAL A 172 -4.43 -17.88 22.63
CA VAL A 172 -3.66 -19.08 22.33
C VAL A 172 -2.57 -19.27 23.40
N ALA A 173 -2.31 -20.51 23.79
CA ALA A 173 -1.18 -20.78 24.67
C ALA A 173 0.13 -20.91 23.85
N VAL A 174 1.23 -20.36 24.37
CA VAL A 174 2.54 -20.44 23.68
C VAL A 174 2.98 -21.91 23.53
N GLN A 175 2.64 -22.77 24.49
CA GLN A 175 2.91 -24.21 24.41
C GLN A 175 2.20 -24.88 23.21
N ASP A 176 0.97 -24.43 22.90
CA ASP A 176 0.22 -24.95 21.75
C ASP A 176 0.87 -24.56 20.42
N LEU A 177 1.50 -23.37 20.37
CA LEU A 177 2.30 -22.96 19.18
C LEU A 177 3.46 -23.92 18.98
N HIS A 178 4.23 -24.21 20.02
CA HIS A 178 5.34 -25.18 19.95
C HIS A 178 4.86 -26.58 19.58
N ALA A 179 3.69 -27.01 20.06
CA ALA A 179 3.11 -28.32 19.74
C ALA A 179 2.76 -28.48 18.26
N THR A 180 2.63 -27.39 17.48
CA THR A 180 2.43 -27.48 16.02
C THR A 180 3.64 -27.98 15.24
N GLY A 181 4.83 -28.00 15.85
CA GLY A 181 6.10 -28.32 15.18
C GLY A 181 6.65 -27.22 14.26
N LEU A 182 6.00 -26.06 14.19
CA LEU A 182 6.48 -24.91 13.46
C LEU A 182 7.46 -24.08 14.30
N SER A 183 8.32 -23.27 13.64
CA SER A 183 9.21 -22.35 14.32
C SER A 183 8.42 -21.30 15.13
N VAL A 184 8.84 -21.08 16.37
CA VAL A 184 8.30 -20.07 17.27
C VAL A 184 9.46 -19.22 17.76
N ASP A 185 9.57 -17.99 17.25
CA ASP A 185 10.54 -17.00 17.71
C ASP A 185 9.91 -16.10 18.76
N GLU A 186 10.72 -15.57 19.67
CA GLU A 186 10.26 -14.62 20.70
C GLU A 186 11.08 -13.33 20.66
N VAL A 187 10.39 -12.19 20.73
CA VAL A 187 10.99 -10.86 20.82
C VAL A 187 10.21 -9.98 21.81
N ASP A 188 10.79 -8.87 22.21
CA ASP A 188 10.04 -7.90 23.01
C ASP A 188 9.14 -7.00 22.13
N TYR A 189 9.60 -6.66 20.92
CA TYR A 189 8.98 -5.66 20.03
C TYR A 189 8.77 -6.22 18.64
N ALA A 190 7.54 -6.23 18.15
CA ALA A 190 7.22 -6.68 16.80
C ALA A 190 6.49 -5.60 16.02
N ALA A 191 6.97 -5.28 14.83
CA ALA A 191 6.27 -4.44 13.86
C ALA A 191 5.60 -5.31 12.78
N VAL A 192 4.33 -5.06 12.53
CA VAL A 192 3.54 -5.71 11.48
C VAL A 192 3.38 -4.75 10.30
N GLY A 193 3.99 -5.14 9.18
CA GLY A 193 4.28 -4.28 8.05
C GLY A 193 5.71 -3.69 8.19
N ALA A 194 6.61 -3.98 7.23
CA ALA A 194 7.99 -3.47 7.27
C ALA A 194 8.13 -2.19 6.41
N GLY A 195 7.10 -1.34 6.42
CA GLY A 195 7.10 -0.05 5.74
C GLY A 195 7.67 1.10 6.59
N LEU A 196 7.49 2.34 6.11
CA LEU A 196 8.03 3.55 6.74
C LEU A 196 7.58 3.73 8.20
N GLY A 197 6.31 3.44 8.53
CA GLY A 197 5.83 3.56 9.90
C GLY A 197 6.53 2.61 10.87
N SER A 198 6.77 1.37 10.45
CA SER A 198 7.52 0.39 11.24
C SER A 198 9.00 0.74 11.33
N PHE A 199 9.56 1.31 10.28
CA PHE A 199 10.94 1.78 10.26
C PHE A 199 11.18 2.90 11.29
N ILE A 200 10.35 3.94 11.28
CA ILE A 200 10.43 5.05 12.23
C ILE A 200 10.27 4.55 13.68
N TRP A 201 9.31 3.64 13.90
CA TRP A 201 9.09 3.06 15.22
C TRP A 201 10.30 2.25 15.69
N ALA A 202 10.91 1.44 14.81
CA ALA A 202 12.12 0.68 15.14
C ALA A 202 13.33 1.60 15.37
N ASP A 203 13.48 2.68 14.59
CA ASP A 203 14.53 3.69 14.79
C ASP A 203 14.40 4.35 16.15
N LEU A 204 13.21 4.81 16.52
CA LEU A 204 12.97 5.38 17.85
C LEU A 204 13.25 4.36 18.98
N LEU A 205 12.84 3.11 18.85
CA LEU A 205 13.19 2.08 19.83
C LEU A 205 14.71 1.92 19.98
N ARG A 206 15.43 1.93 18.85
CA ARG A 206 16.90 1.86 18.85
C ARG A 206 17.52 3.06 19.57
N ILE A 207 17.03 4.27 19.29
CA ILE A 207 17.47 5.51 19.94
C ILE A 207 17.18 5.49 21.45
N TYR A 208 16.06 4.89 21.86
CA TYR A 208 15.69 4.71 23.26
C TYR A 208 16.43 3.54 23.94
N GLY A 209 17.38 2.89 23.27
CA GLY A 209 18.30 1.90 23.83
C GLY A 209 17.94 0.43 23.57
N VAL A 210 16.82 0.14 22.92
CA VAL A 210 16.42 -1.26 22.60
C VAL A 210 17.42 -1.88 21.62
N LYS A 211 17.89 -3.08 21.88
CA LYS A 211 18.81 -3.81 20.99
C LYS A 211 18.08 -4.32 19.77
N SER A 212 18.76 -4.37 18.61
CA SER A 212 18.18 -4.90 17.37
C SER A 212 17.68 -6.35 17.49
N SER A 213 18.31 -7.16 18.35
CA SER A 213 17.89 -8.56 18.63
C SER A 213 16.55 -8.66 19.37
N GLN A 214 16.06 -7.58 19.98
CA GLN A 214 14.78 -7.53 20.69
C GLN A 214 13.63 -7.06 19.78
N ILE A 215 13.93 -6.69 18.53
CA ILE A 215 12.98 -6.10 17.59
C ILE A 215 12.84 -7.02 16.37
N ALA A 216 11.61 -7.25 15.90
CA ALA A 216 11.33 -7.90 14.63
C ALA A 216 10.33 -7.07 13.82
N ALA A 217 10.61 -6.84 12.55
CA ALA A 217 9.70 -6.18 11.61
C ALA A 217 9.33 -7.15 10.49
N ILE A 218 8.06 -7.55 10.42
CA ILE A 218 7.59 -8.56 9.44
C ILE A 218 6.99 -7.85 8.24
N GLY A 219 7.50 -8.15 7.05
CA GLY A 219 6.97 -7.60 5.79
C GLY A 219 7.52 -8.29 4.56
N ILE A 220 6.97 -7.94 3.41
CA ILE A 220 7.33 -8.54 2.12
C ILE A 220 8.45 -7.79 1.40
N GLU A 221 8.79 -6.59 1.85
CA GLU A 221 9.80 -5.72 1.26
C GLU A 221 10.90 -5.45 2.29
N SER A 222 12.15 -5.74 1.94
CA SER A 222 13.30 -5.54 2.84
C SER A 222 13.63 -4.07 3.05
N LYS A 223 13.39 -3.22 2.04
CA LYS A 223 13.60 -1.77 2.15
C LYS A 223 12.31 -1.09 2.61
N PRO A 224 12.33 -0.33 3.70
CA PRO A 224 11.11 0.22 4.30
C PRO A 224 10.37 1.21 3.41
N TYR A 225 11.04 1.79 2.42
CA TYR A 225 10.44 2.75 1.47
C TYR A 225 9.95 2.12 0.17
N SER A 226 10.13 0.81 -0.09
CA SER A 226 9.86 0.18 -1.39
C SER A 226 8.44 0.47 -1.89
N ARG A 227 7.42 0.23 -1.06
CA ARG A 227 6.03 0.51 -1.43
C ARG A 227 5.77 2.00 -1.67
N TYR A 228 6.32 2.87 -0.82
CA TYR A 228 6.19 4.32 -0.99
C TYR A 228 6.87 4.80 -2.27
N LYS A 229 8.08 4.29 -2.58
CA LYS A 229 8.78 4.54 -3.83
C LYS A 229 7.94 4.13 -5.04
N GLN A 230 7.32 2.95 -4.99
CA GLN A 230 6.43 2.51 -6.08
C GLN A 230 5.23 3.44 -6.25
N LEU A 231 4.59 3.86 -5.16
CA LEU A 231 3.51 4.84 -5.21
C LEU A 231 3.96 6.19 -5.76
N CYS A 232 5.16 6.67 -5.40
CA CYS A 232 5.75 7.88 -5.97
C CYS A 232 5.93 7.75 -7.48
N LEU A 233 6.56 6.66 -7.94
CA LEU A 233 6.81 6.43 -9.37
C LEU A 233 5.49 6.37 -10.16
N ASN A 234 4.52 5.60 -9.66
CA ASN A 234 3.20 5.52 -10.26
C ASN A 234 2.51 6.90 -10.32
N SER A 235 2.64 7.71 -9.26
CA SER A 235 2.10 9.07 -9.20
C SER A 235 2.93 10.10 -9.95
N GLN A 236 3.81 9.67 -10.85
CA GLN A 236 4.65 10.53 -11.69
C GLN A 236 5.65 11.38 -10.89
N ILE A 237 6.12 10.87 -9.73
CA ILE A 237 7.18 11.48 -8.92
C ILE A 237 8.47 10.66 -9.11
N PRO A 238 9.29 10.94 -10.14
CA PRO A 238 10.56 10.27 -10.37
C PRO A 238 11.59 10.66 -9.28
N LEU A 239 12.71 9.94 -9.22
CA LEU A 239 13.71 10.10 -8.15
C LEU A 239 14.32 11.51 -8.10
N HIS A 240 14.37 12.22 -9.22
CA HIS A 240 14.89 13.59 -9.31
C HIS A 240 13.86 14.66 -8.91
N GLU A 241 12.58 14.32 -8.84
CA GLU A 241 11.51 15.23 -8.45
C GLU A 241 11.49 15.42 -6.93
N ARG A 242 11.05 16.60 -6.50
CA ARG A 242 10.94 16.94 -5.08
C ARG A 242 9.67 16.33 -4.46
N LEU A 243 9.83 15.75 -3.29
CA LEU A 243 8.69 15.35 -2.47
C LEU A 243 7.88 16.57 -2.03
N ARG A 244 6.67 16.33 -1.60
CA ARG A 244 5.79 17.36 -1.03
C ARG A 244 5.91 17.45 0.50
N SER A 245 6.83 16.70 1.08
CA SER A 245 7.16 16.72 2.50
C SER A 245 8.39 17.59 2.76
N ASN A 246 8.44 18.19 3.93
CA ASN A 246 9.60 18.96 4.37
C ASN A 246 10.79 18.03 4.68
N SER A 247 11.98 18.58 4.65
CA SER A 247 13.20 17.86 5.02
C SER A 247 13.18 17.38 6.47
N ASP A 248 12.58 18.16 7.36
CA ASP A 248 12.49 17.91 8.80
C ASP A 248 11.34 16.95 9.20
N SER A 249 10.63 16.41 8.23
CA SER A 249 9.58 15.40 8.42
C SER A 249 9.83 14.16 7.57
N CYS A 250 11.08 13.92 7.17
CA CYS A 250 11.44 12.71 6.43
C CYS A 250 11.77 11.56 7.39
N PRO A 251 11.41 10.31 7.06
CA PRO A 251 11.46 9.16 7.96
C PRO A 251 12.79 8.84 8.60
N ASP A 252 13.89 9.32 8.05
CA ASP A 252 15.26 9.17 8.56
C ASP A 252 15.79 10.43 9.25
N ASN A 253 15.00 11.48 9.32
CA ASN A 253 15.39 12.78 9.86
C ASN A 253 14.55 13.22 11.06
N ILE A 254 14.31 12.30 11.99
CA ILE A 254 13.49 12.50 13.19
C ILE A 254 13.99 13.64 14.09
N TRP A 255 15.23 14.10 13.89
CA TRP A 255 15.82 15.23 14.62
C TRP A 255 15.52 16.59 13.96
N GLY A 256 15.01 16.59 12.73
CA GLY A 256 14.66 17.77 11.96
C GLY A 256 15.85 18.54 11.38
N TRP A 257 16.95 18.65 12.08
CA TRP A 257 18.13 19.42 11.68
C TRP A 257 19.43 18.64 11.97
N PRO A 258 20.46 18.71 11.08
CA PRO A 258 20.53 19.50 9.85
C PRO A 258 19.65 18.93 8.72
N SER A 259 19.19 19.81 7.82
CA SER A 259 18.29 19.48 6.74
C SER A 259 18.96 18.73 5.59
N TYR A 260 18.16 18.19 4.66
CA TYR A 260 18.64 17.59 3.41
C TYR A 260 19.40 18.59 2.53
N ALA A 261 19.18 19.88 2.69
CA ALA A 261 19.90 20.92 1.97
C ALA A 261 21.43 20.86 2.19
N LEU A 262 21.90 20.37 3.34
CA LEU A 262 23.33 20.15 3.58
C LEU A 262 23.92 19.13 2.61
N ARG A 263 23.20 18.10 2.26
CA ARG A 263 23.63 17.07 1.28
C ARG A 263 23.65 17.61 -0.13
N GLU A 264 22.65 18.38 -0.52
CA GLU A 264 22.62 19.08 -1.82
C GLU A 264 23.79 20.05 -1.94
N ALA A 265 24.08 20.82 -0.87
CA ALA A 265 25.25 21.70 -0.84
C ALA A 265 26.55 20.93 -1.09
N TRP A 266 26.74 19.82 -0.40
CA TRP A 266 27.93 18.99 -0.58
C TRP A 266 28.04 18.43 -2.01
N HIS A 267 26.96 17.90 -2.56
CA HIS A 267 26.94 17.41 -3.95
C HIS A 267 27.29 18.50 -4.97
N ASP A 268 26.85 19.74 -4.74
CA ASP A 268 27.15 20.84 -5.65
C ASP A 268 28.57 21.36 -5.49
N VAL A 269 29.14 21.34 -4.26
CA VAL A 269 30.58 21.62 -4.06
C VAL A 269 31.43 20.63 -4.85
N VAL A 270 31.19 19.34 -4.70
CA VAL A 270 31.94 18.28 -5.38
C VAL A 270 31.84 18.39 -6.93
N ARG A 271 30.74 18.96 -7.44
CA ARG A 271 30.52 19.19 -8.87
C ARG A 271 30.98 20.59 -9.35
N GLY A 272 31.66 21.36 -8.53
CA GLY A 272 32.15 22.70 -8.84
C GLY A 272 31.07 23.79 -8.92
N ARG A 273 29.82 23.50 -8.50
CA ARG A 273 28.70 24.45 -8.54
C ARG A 273 28.58 25.23 -7.23
N VAL A 274 29.64 26.00 -6.91
CA VAL A 274 29.78 26.67 -5.59
C VAL A 274 28.63 27.64 -5.30
N GLY A 275 28.14 28.38 -6.31
CA GLY A 275 27.02 29.32 -6.12
C GLY A 275 25.73 28.63 -5.64
N ASN A 276 25.39 27.46 -6.20
CA ASN A 276 24.24 26.67 -5.77
C ASN A 276 24.48 26.11 -4.35
N ALA A 277 25.69 25.66 -4.07
CA ALA A 277 26.06 25.14 -2.75
C ALA A 277 25.86 26.17 -1.64
N LEU A 278 26.25 27.43 -1.89
CA LEU A 278 26.02 28.54 -0.95
C LEU A 278 24.50 28.78 -0.71
N GLY A 279 23.69 28.69 -1.78
CA GLY A 279 22.23 28.76 -1.65
C GLY A 279 21.65 27.66 -0.77
N TYR A 280 22.13 26.42 -0.90
CA TYR A 280 21.70 25.32 -0.05
C TYR A 280 22.22 25.43 1.39
N LEU A 281 23.45 25.92 1.59
CA LEU A 281 23.95 26.20 2.96
C LEU A 281 23.10 27.29 3.65
N TRP A 282 22.73 28.33 2.89
CA TRP A 282 21.76 29.31 3.42
C TRP A 282 20.44 28.64 3.81
N GLN A 283 19.94 27.71 3.00
CA GLN A 283 18.70 26.99 3.30
C GLN A 283 18.79 26.18 4.60
N VAL A 284 19.94 25.52 4.89
CA VAL A 284 20.17 24.80 6.15
C VAL A 284 19.96 25.70 7.37
N PHE A 285 20.41 26.95 7.31
CA PHE A 285 20.24 27.91 8.42
C PHE A 285 18.87 28.58 8.41
N SER A 286 18.28 28.82 7.23
CA SER A 286 17.00 29.52 7.12
C SER A 286 15.80 28.67 7.51
N GLU A 287 15.87 27.32 7.38
CA GLU A 287 14.80 26.43 7.82
C GLU A 287 14.45 26.59 9.30
N PRO A 288 15.37 26.43 10.26
CA PRO A 288 15.04 26.59 11.68
C PRO A 288 14.87 28.05 12.09
N THR A 289 15.58 29.00 11.44
CA THR A 289 15.61 30.41 11.87
C THR A 289 14.42 31.21 11.32
N PHE A 290 14.08 31.01 10.04
CA PHE A 290 13.04 31.76 9.32
C PHE A 290 11.83 30.92 8.94
N ALA A 291 11.75 29.67 9.39
CA ALA A 291 10.71 28.71 9.02
C ALA A 291 10.57 28.53 7.49
N GLN A 292 11.64 28.74 6.74
CA GLN A 292 11.65 28.46 5.30
C GLN A 292 11.69 26.97 5.06
N THR A 293 10.83 26.50 4.17
CA THR A 293 10.69 25.09 3.92
C THR A 293 11.59 24.61 2.80
N TYR A 294 12.31 23.53 3.02
CA TYR A 294 13.03 22.79 2.01
C TYR A 294 12.40 21.42 1.77
N THR A 295 12.05 21.17 0.51
CA THR A 295 11.49 19.89 0.09
C THR A 295 12.57 19.08 -0.64
N PRO A 296 12.98 17.91 -0.10
CA PRO A 296 14.07 17.13 -0.67
C PRO A 296 13.62 16.36 -1.93
N ARG A 297 14.58 15.97 -2.76
CA ARG A 297 14.34 15.06 -3.88
C ARG A 297 14.05 13.64 -3.36
N ALA A 298 13.13 12.94 -4.03
CA ALA A 298 12.73 11.59 -3.64
C ALA A 298 13.94 10.63 -3.55
N GLY A 299 14.86 10.66 -4.51
CA GLY A 299 16.07 9.85 -4.49
C GLY A 299 16.95 10.09 -3.26
N ASN A 300 17.16 11.37 -2.90
CA ASN A 300 17.98 11.72 -1.73
C ASN A 300 17.36 11.20 -0.43
N VAL A 301 16.03 11.20 -0.33
CA VAL A 301 15.31 10.64 0.83
C VAL A 301 15.51 9.14 0.90
N PHE A 302 15.35 8.42 -0.20
CA PHE A 302 15.53 6.96 -0.22
C PHE A 302 16.96 6.55 0.10
N ASP A 303 17.96 7.24 -0.47
CA ASP A 303 19.38 7.02 -0.14
C ASP A 303 19.68 7.30 1.34
N SER A 304 18.97 8.25 1.92
CA SER A 304 19.09 8.59 3.33
C SER A 304 18.47 7.55 4.25
N ILE A 305 17.28 7.05 3.89
CA ILE A 305 16.64 5.95 4.61
C ILE A 305 17.52 4.69 4.55
N ASP A 306 18.17 4.39 3.43
CA ASP A 306 19.10 3.27 3.34
C ASP A 306 20.27 3.41 4.32
N ARG A 307 20.84 4.62 4.47
CA ARG A 307 21.91 4.87 5.47
C ARG A 307 21.42 4.73 6.89
N GLU A 308 20.25 5.29 7.19
CA GLU A 308 19.65 5.18 8.51
C GLU A 308 19.30 3.73 8.84
N ALA A 309 18.79 2.97 7.86
CA ALA A 309 18.54 1.54 8.01
C ALA A 309 19.82 0.75 8.38
N GLN A 310 20.93 1.08 7.74
CA GLN A 310 22.23 0.49 8.11
C GLN A 310 22.66 0.91 9.53
N ARG A 311 22.51 2.20 9.88
CA ARG A 311 22.86 2.74 11.18
C ARG A 311 22.14 2.05 12.33
N ILE A 312 20.83 1.81 12.19
CA ILE A 312 20.02 1.16 13.22
C ILE A 312 20.08 -0.38 13.19
N GLY A 313 20.66 -0.97 12.15
CA GLY A 313 20.73 -2.42 11.96
C GLY A 313 19.39 -3.02 11.53
N TRP A 314 18.68 -2.37 10.62
CA TRP A 314 17.36 -2.77 10.13
C TRP A 314 17.35 -4.20 9.55
N ASP A 315 18.40 -4.60 8.82
CA ASP A 315 18.59 -5.93 8.26
C ASP A 315 18.52 -7.06 9.31
N LYS A 316 18.97 -6.79 10.53
CA LYS A 316 18.91 -7.73 11.66
C LYS A 316 17.51 -7.84 12.26
N MET A 317 16.71 -6.80 12.12
CA MET A 317 15.33 -6.72 12.64
C MET A 317 14.30 -7.22 11.61
N PHE A 318 14.58 -7.06 10.33
CA PHE A 318 13.68 -7.45 9.25
C PHE A 318 13.45 -8.97 9.18
N ARG A 319 12.18 -9.37 9.04
CA ARG A 319 11.75 -10.74 8.80
C ARG A 319 10.86 -10.77 7.57
N TYR A 320 11.33 -11.43 6.52
CA TYR A 320 10.52 -11.61 5.32
C TYR A 320 9.30 -12.46 5.63
N GLY A 321 8.10 -11.97 5.28
CA GLY A 321 6.88 -12.73 5.45
C GLY A 321 5.61 -11.89 5.41
N SER A 322 4.48 -12.55 5.24
CA SER A 322 3.15 -11.97 5.28
C SER A 322 2.42 -12.44 6.54
N VAL A 323 2.03 -11.50 7.40
CA VAL A 323 1.26 -11.80 8.60
C VAL A 323 -0.16 -12.24 8.21
N ARG A 324 -0.63 -13.34 8.78
CA ARG A 324 -1.93 -13.95 8.50
C ARG A 324 -2.95 -13.72 9.60
N SER A 325 -2.51 -13.77 10.84
CA SER A 325 -3.37 -13.55 12.00
C SER A 325 -2.55 -13.15 13.22
N ILE A 326 -3.18 -12.47 14.16
CA ILE A 326 -2.60 -12.10 15.45
C ILE A 326 -3.60 -12.47 16.54
N ARG A 327 -3.12 -13.10 17.62
CA ARG A 327 -3.93 -13.45 18.79
C ARG A 327 -3.22 -13.03 20.07
N LYS A 328 -4.02 -12.78 21.12
CA LYS A 328 -3.45 -12.66 22.47
C LYS A 328 -2.94 -14.03 22.92
N THR A 329 -1.92 -14.03 23.75
CA THR A 329 -1.46 -15.27 24.39
C THR A 329 -1.94 -15.35 25.82
N SER A 330 -2.10 -16.56 26.36
CA SER A 330 -2.55 -16.80 27.75
C SER A 330 -1.62 -16.18 28.80
N ASP A 331 -0.36 -15.90 28.44
CA ASP A 331 0.61 -15.19 29.30
C ASP A 331 0.57 -13.66 29.11
N GLY A 332 -0.39 -13.13 28.33
CA GLY A 332 -0.64 -11.70 28.16
C GLY A 332 0.21 -11.01 27.12
N ARG A 333 0.87 -11.75 26.24
CA ARG A 333 1.63 -11.27 25.06
C ARG A 333 0.78 -11.42 23.79
N TYR A 334 1.42 -11.44 22.61
CA TYR A 334 0.78 -11.63 21.31
C TYR A 334 1.50 -12.69 20.50
N ALA A 335 0.72 -13.61 19.90
CA ALA A 335 1.17 -14.58 18.91
C ALA A 335 0.85 -14.06 17.50
N ILE A 336 1.84 -13.96 16.64
CA ILE A 336 1.75 -13.49 15.26
C ILE A 336 2.03 -14.68 14.35
N ALA A 337 1.01 -15.12 13.60
CA ALA A 337 1.16 -16.17 12.60
C ALA A 337 1.54 -15.53 11.25
N PHE A 338 2.63 -15.94 10.64
CA PHE A 338 3.07 -15.40 9.36
C PHE A 338 3.61 -16.50 8.43
N SER A 339 3.51 -16.22 7.13
CA SER A 339 3.97 -17.11 6.07
C SER A 339 5.17 -16.51 5.39
N GLN A 340 6.20 -17.31 5.21
CA GLN A 340 7.41 -16.98 4.47
C GLN A 340 7.45 -17.84 3.20
N THR A 341 7.92 -17.29 2.10
CA THR A 341 8.24 -18.09 0.92
C THR A 341 9.74 -18.04 0.71
N THR A 342 10.39 -19.15 1.00
CA THR A 342 11.84 -19.29 0.83
C THR A 342 12.10 -20.43 -0.14
N THR A 343 12.83 -20.16 -1.23
CA THR A 343 13.24 -21.17 -2.24
C THR A 343 12.10 -22.08 -2.74
N GLY A 344 10.93 -21.48 -3.03
CA GLY A 344 9.79 -22.23 -3.58
C GLY A 344 8.93 -22.98 -2.55
N GLN A 345 9.36 -23.07 -1.30
CA GLN A 345 8.56 -23.65 -0.23
C GLN A 345 7.92 -22.57 0.62
N ARG A 346 6.61 -22.71 0.86
CA ARG A 346 5.88 -21.87 1.82
C ARG A 346 6.15 -22.43 3.22
N ASN A 347 6.93 -21.70 3.98
CA ASN A 347 7.18 -22.00 5.38
C ASN A 347 6.26 -21.12 6.23
N HIS A 348 5.75 -21.68 7.30
CA HIS A 348 4.94 -20.99 8.28
C HIS A 348 5.70 -20.90 9.58
N ALA A 349 5.55 -19.79 10.29
CA ALA A 349 6.20 -19.56 11.56
C ALA A 349 5.33 -18.69 12.46
N PHE A 350 5.66 -18.70 13.74
CA PHE A 350 5.06 -17.82 14.74
C PHE A 350 6.11 -16.91 15.33
N LEU A 351 5.68 -15.69 15.63
CA LEU A 351 6.46 -14.75 16.44
C LEU A 351 5.64 -14.38 17.67
N VAL A 352 6.22 -14.52 18.84
CA VAL A 352 5.59 -14.07 20.09
C VAL A 352 6.25 -12.77 20.54
N ALA A 353 5.44 -11.74 20.80
CA ALA A 353 5.94 -10.41 21.16
C ALA A 353 5.15 -9.79 22.30
N ARG A 354 5.80 -8.91 23.09
CA ARG A 354 5.14 -8.12 24.15
C ARG A 354 4.50 -6.86 23.59
N TYR A 355 5.20 -6.15 22.74
CA TYR A 355 4.75 -4.90 22.15
C TYR A 355 4.61 -5.10 20.65
N VAL A 356 3.44 -4.80 20.12
CA VAL A 356 3.15 -4.94 18.68
C VAL A 356 2.77 -3.59 18.10
N HIS A 357 3.37 -3.24 16.97
CA HIS A 357 3.07 -2.03 16.21
C HIS A 357 2.50 -2.39 14.84
N LEU A 358 1.26 -1.96 14.57
CA LEU A 358 0.58 -2.18 13.29
C LEU A 358 0.80 -0.97 12.38
N ALA A 359 1.55 -1.15 11.30
CA ALA A 359 1.81 -0.10 10.30
C ALA A 359 1.77 -0.69 8.88
N ILE A 360 0.62 -1.19 8.48
CA ILE A 360 0.43 -1.90 7.22
C ILE A 360 0.19 -0.99 6.00
N GLY A 361 0.14 0.33 6.20
CA GLY A 361 -0.08 1.32 5.15
C GLY A 361 -1.52 1.36 4.63
N TYR A 362 -1.68 1.76 3.37
CA TYR A 362 -2.99 1.76 2.70
C TYR A 362 -3.33 0.36 2.18
N PRO A 363 -4.49 -0.20 2.56
CA PRO A 363 -4.90 -1.53 2.13
C PRO A 363 -5.17 -1.66 0.63
N ALA A 364 -5.75 -0.61 0.01
CA ALA A 364 -6.18 -0.67 -1.38
C ALA A 364 -6.11 0.69 -2.09
N ILE A 365 -6.13 0.63 -3.42
CA ILE A 365 -6.35 1.80 -4.28
C ILE A 365 -7.86 2.05 -4.34
N LYS A 366 -8.26 3.30 -4.15
CA LYS A 366 -9.66 3.70 -4.25
C LYS A 366 -9.97 4.21 -5.64
N PHE A 367 -10.97 3.62 -6.28
CA PHE A 367 -11.58 4.16 -7.49
C PHE A 367 -12.87 4.89 -7.17
N LEU A 368 -13.17 5.92 -7.95
CA LEU A 368 -14.51 6.49 -7.99
C LEU A 368 -15.50 5.46 -8.56
N PRO A 369 -16.71 5.32 -8.00
CA PRO A 369 -17.65 4.27 -8.40
C PRO A 369 -18.01 4.29 -9.89
N ASP A 370 -18.16 5.46 -10.48
CA ASP A 370 -18.47 5.66 -11.89
C ASP A 370 -17.30 5.22 -12.81
N LEU A 371 -16.04 5.46 -12.41
CA LEU A 371 -14.87 5.00 -13.15
C LEU A 371 -14.66 3.50 -13.00
N GLN A 372 -14.94 2.95 -11.83
CA GLN A 372 -14.91 1.52 -11.60
C GLN A 372 -15.96 0.80 -12.47
N ALA A 373 -17.19 1.31 -12.48
CA ALA A 373 -18.26 0.78 -13.31
C ALA A 373 -17.95 0.86 -14.82
N TYR A 374 -17.32 1.95 -15.27
CA TYR A 374 -16.85 2.07 -16.65
C TYR A 374 -15.83 0.97 -16.98
N ARG A 375 -14.80 0.78 -16.15
CA ARG A 375 -13.76 -0.25 -16.36
C ARG A 375 -14.36 -1.66 -16.41
N GLU A 376 -15.28 -1.97 -15.52
CA GLU A 376 -15.97 -3.28 -15.48
C GLU A 376 -16.83 -3.52 -16.72
N LYS A 377 -17.55 -2.48 -17.18
CA LYS A 377 -18.44 -2.56 -18.37
C LYS A 377 -17.66 -2.66 -19.68
N THR A 378 -16.57 -1.92 -19.81
CA THR A 378 -15.84 -1.78 -21.09
C THR A 378 -14.58 -2.66 -21.17
N ASN A 379 -14.12 -3.20 -20.05
CA ASN A 379 -12.82 -3.87 -19.90
C ASN A 379 -11.63 -2.98 -20.33
N ASP A 380 -11.79 -1.64 -20.23
CA ASP A 380 -10.77 -0.64 -20.57
C ASP A 380 -10.02 -0.19 -19.32
N PHE A 381 -8.94 -0.91 -19.01
CA PHE A 381 -8.05 -0.63 -17.89
C PHE A 381 -6.87 0.27 -18.27
N LYS A 382 -6.83 0.78 -19.51
CA LYS A 382 -5.74 1.60 -20.02
C LYS A 382 -6.10 3.07 -20.15
N SER A 383 -7.31 3.34 -20.65
CA SER A 383 -7.73 4.72 -20.86
C SER A 383 -8.26 5.35 -19.57
N VAL A 384 -8.74 4.54 -18.61
CA VAL A 384 -9.17 4.99 -17.29
C VAL A 384 -8.33 4.31 -16.22
N VAL A 385 -7.51 5.08 -15.53
CA VAL A 385 -6.53 4.61 -14.54
C VAL A 385 -6.65 5.35 -13.21
N ASN A 386 -6.16 4.72 -12.15
CA ASN A 386 -5.90 5.44 -10.91
C ASN A 386 -4.48 6.02 -10.94
N ALA A 387 -4.29 7.19 -10.37
CA ALA A 387 -2.98 7.85 -10.31
C ALA A 387 -1.91 7.05 -9.55
N TYR A 388 -2.28 6.04 -8.79
CA TYR A 388 -1.37 5.13 -8.10
C TYR A 388 -1.14 3.80 -8.83
N GLU A 389 -1.77 3.60 -10.00
CA GLU A 389 -1.45 2.51 -10.93
C GLU A 389 -0.34 2.95 -11.90
N PRO A 390 0.41 2.02 -12.52
CA PRO A 390 1.33 2.35 -13.62
C PRO A 390 0.56 2.94 -14.81
N HIS A 391 0.88 4.17 -15.20
CA HIS A 391 0.19 4.84 -16.31
C HIS A 391 1.10 5.70 -17.21
N ASP A 392 2.37 5.33 -17.32
CA ASP A 392 3.34 6.02 -18.18
C ASP A 392 2.93 6.02 -19.66
N HIS A 393 2.25 4.96 -20.11
CA HIS A 393 1.73 4.81 -21.46
C HIS A 393 0.79 5.94 -21.89
N ILE A 394 0.09 6.58 -20.94
CA ILE A 394 -0.76 7.76 -21.24
C ILE A 394 0.10 8.93 -21.70
N TYR A 395 1.17 9.23 -20.99
CA TYR A 395 2.03 10.34 -21.35
C TYR A 395 2.85 10.06 -22.60
N GLU A 396 3.29 8.81 -22.81
CA GLU A 396 3.95 8.38 -24.05
C GLU A 396 3.03 8.57 -25.25
N HIS A 397 1.74 8.21 -25.11
CA HIS A 397 0.73 8.44 -26.16
C HIS A 397 0.53 9.93 -26.43
N LEU A 398 0.29 10.71 -25.36
CA LEU A 398 0.07 12.15 -25.47
C LEU A 398 1.27 12.90 -26.06
N GLU A 399 2.50 12.56 -25.68
CA GLU A 399 3.72 13.12 -26.23
C GLU A 399 3.84 12.87 -27.74
N LYS A 400 3.38 11.70 -28.22
CA LYS A 400 3.48 11.30 -29.63
C LYS A 400 2.32 11.83 -30.49
N TYR A 401 1.10 11.76 -30.00
CA TYR A 401 -0.09 12.01 -30.80
C TYR A 401 -0.90 13.23 -30.36
N GLY A 402 -0.62 13.80 -29.20
CA GLY A 402 -1.49 14.80 -28.59
C GLY A 402 -2.72 14.18 -27.93
N GLY A 403 -3.72 14.98 -27.65
CA GLY A 403 -5.00 14.52 -27.08
C GLY A 403 -5.35 15.20 -25.77
N THR A 404 -6.45 14.77 -25.18
CA THR A 404 -7.04 15.33 -23.95
C THR A 404 -6.93 14.36 -22.79
N LEU A 405 -6.32 14.80 -21.70
CA LEU A 405 -6.35 14.10 -20.41
C LEU A 405 -7.38 14.75 -19.49
N LEU A 406 -8.25 13.94 -18.88
CA LEU A 406 -9.15 14.39 -17.81
C LEU A 406 -8.62 13.90 -16.46
N ILE A 407 -8.44 14.81 -15.49
CA ILE A 407 -8.05 14.49 -14.12
C ILE A 407 -9.26 14.65 -13.21
N ARG A 408 -9.41 13.73 -12.26
CA ARG A 408 -10.38 13.81 -11.17
C ARG A 408 -9.67 13.81 -9.83
N GLY A 409 -9.98 14.77 -8.97
CA GLY A 409 -9.32 14.95 -7.68
C GLY A 409 -8.62 16.32 -7.57
N ARG A 410 -8.31 16.74 -6.33
CA ARG A 410 -7.74 18.10 -6.06
C ARG A 410 -6.51 18.02 -5.16
N GLY A 411 -6.01 16.81 -4.87
CA GLY A 411 -4.92 16.61 -3.92
C GLY A 411 -3.52 16.79 -4.53
N ILE A 412 -2.53 16.40 -3.73
CA ILE A 412 -1.10 16.46 -4.09
C ILE A 412 -0.82 15.74 -5.41
N VAL A 413 -1.40 14.55 -5.60
CA VAL A 413 -1.15 13.75 -6.81
C VAL A 413 -1.75 14.42 -8.05
N ALA A 414 -2.97 14.98 -7.94
CA ALA A 414 -3.56 15.75 -9.04
C ALA A 414 -2.64 16.91 -9.46
N SER A 415 -2.06 17.65 -8.51
CA SER A 415 -1.12 18.74 -8.81
C SER A 415 0.15 18.24 -9.51
N ARG A 416 0.65 17.05 -9.17
CA ARG A 416 1.80 16.45 -9.85
C ARG A 416 1.46 16.02 -11.28
N ILE A 417 0.26 15.49 -11.51
CA ILE A 417 -0.20 15.14 -12.86
C ILE A 417 -0.31 16.38 -13.76
N VAL A 418 -0.82 17.51 -13.23
CA VAL A 418 -0.82 18.80 -13.95
C VAL A 418 0.61 19.16 -14.39
N GLN A 419 1.57 19.05 -13.48
CA GLN A 419 2.99 19.29 -13.81
C GLN A 419 3.52 18.30 -14.86
N ARG A 420 3.16 17.01 -14.76
CA ARG A 420 3.58 15.98 -15.74
C ARG A 420 3.01 16.23 -17.14
N VAL A 421 1.78 16.71 -17.21
CA VAL A 421 1.17 17.13 -18.48
C VAL A 421 1.94 18.34 -19.06
N TYR A 422 2.28 19.32 -18.22
CA TYR A 422 3.13 20.45 -18.65
C TYR A 422 4.47 19.98 -19.21
N GLU A 423 5.15 19.03 -18.54
CA GLU A 423 6.38 18.40 -19.02
C GLU A 423 6.18 17.72 -20.39
N ALA A 424 5.09 16.97 -20.58
CA ALA A 424 4.74 16.32 -21.84
C ALA A 424 4.49 17.33 -22.96
N ARG A 425 3.91 18.49 -22.65
CA ARG A 425 3.64 19.56 -23.61
C ARG A 425 4.89 20.16 -24.23
N HIS A 426 6.05 20.07 -23.59
CA HIS A 426 7.31 20.44 -24.24
C HIS A 426 7.63 19.60 -25.47
N LYS A 427 7.08 18.37 -25.56
CA LYS A 427 7.22 17.49 -26.72
C LYS A 427 6.06 17.64 -27.71
N ASN A 428 4.84 17.88 -27.21
CA ASN A 428 3.67 18.02 -28.07
C ASN A 428 2.68 19.07 -27.52
N GLN A 429 2.60 20.21 -28.19
CA GLN A 429 1.75 21.34 -27.80
C GLN A 429 0.23 21.06 -27.96
N GLN A 430 -0.16 19.98 -28.65
CA GLN A 430 -1.57 19.61 -28.88
C GLN A 430 -2.20 18.91 -27.64
N ILE A 431 -1.43 18.65 -26.59
CA ILE A 431 -1.94 18.06 -25.36
C ILE A 431 -2.83 19.09 -24.63
N ARG A 432 -4.02 18.65 -24.22
CA ARG A 432 -4.97 19.42 -23.43
C ARG A 432 -5.23 18.72 -22.11
N LEU A 433 -5.55 19.51 -21.10
CA LEU A 433 -5.88 19.02 -19.76
C LEU A 433 -7.23 19.59 -19.30
N VAL A 434 -8.16 18.69 -18.99
CA VAL A 434 -9.42 19.03 -18.32
C VAL A 434 -9.34 18.52 -16.89
N HIS A 435 -9.59 19.41 -15.92
CA HIS A 435 -9.57 19.05 -14.52
C HIS A 435 -10.98 19.17 -13.94
N LEU A 436 -11.63 18.03 -13.74
CA LEU A 436 -12.97 17.99 -13.21
C LEU A 436 -12.94 17.96 -11.67
N MET A 437 -13.43 19.02 -11.08
CA MET A 437 -13.61 19.18 -9.63
C MET A 437 -15.10 19.12 -9.28
N ARG A 438 -15.44 18.54 -8.12
CA ARG A 438 -16.85 18.41 -7.68
C ARG A 438 -17.54 19.75 -7.53
N SER A 439 -16.82 20.75 -7.03
CA SER A 439 -17.35 22.09 -6.74
C SER A 439 -16.23 23.12 -6.66
N PRO A 440 -16.54 24.40 -6.95
CA PRO A 440 -15.63 25.50 -6.69
C PRO A 440 -15.20 25.54 -5.22
N LYS A 441 -13.97 25.98 -4.97
CA LYS A 441 -13.44 26.23 -3.61
C LYS A 441 -13.01 27.70 -3.51
N PRO A 442 -13.91 28.59 -3.06
CA PRO A 442 -13.61 30.01 -2.96
C PRO A 442 -12.77 30.34 -1.72
N GLN A 443 -12.88 29.54 -0.65
CA GLN A 443 -12.20 29.78 0.61
C GLN A 443 -11.55 28.47 1.12
N GLY A 444 -10.38 28.62 1.72
CA GLY A 444 -9.65 27.52 2.34
C GLY A 444 -10.23 27.11 3.68
N ASN A 445 -9.92 25.91 4.10
CA ASN A 445 -10.25 25.38 5.40
C ASN A 445 -9.55 26.19 6.51
N LYS A 446 -10.20 26.29 7.66
CA LYS A 446 -9.68 26.97 8.85
C LYS A 446 -9.16 25.94 9.85
N PHE A 447 -8.07 26.28 10.53
CA PHE A 447 -7.52 25.52 11.65
C PHE A 447 -6.98 26.49 12.70
N GLY A 448 -7.51 26.44 13.91
CA GLY A 448 -7.29 27.49 14.91
C GLY A 448 -7.69 28.86 14.38
N THR A 449 -6.81 29.84 14.49
CA THR A 449 -6.99 31.21 13.95
C THR A 449 -6.54 31.36 12.50
N SER A 450 -5.91 30.34 11.92
CA SER A 450 -5.34 30.37 10.58
C SER A 450 -6.30 29.85 9.53
N GLN A 451 -6.16 30.33 8.30
CA GLN A 451 -6.93 29.87 7.13
C GLN A 451 -5.98 29.55 5.98
N ARG A 452 -6.26 28.47 5.26
CA ARG A 452 -5.47 28.07 4.09
C ARG A 452 -5.75 29.01 2.92
N GLN A 453 -4.71 29.31 2.16
CA GLN A 453 -4.84 30.07 0.92
C GLN A 453 -5.47 29.20 -0.17
N VAL A 454 -6.27 29.85 -1.03
CA VAL A 454 -6.87 29.24 -2.21
C VAL A 454 -6.55 30.09 -3.42
N GLU A 455 -6.09 29.44 -4.49
CA GLU A 455 -5.83 30.05 -5.78
C GLU A 455 -6.24 29.08 -6.88
N HIS A 456 -6.99 29.52 -7.87
CA HIS A 456 -7.57 28.67 -8.93
C HIS A 456 -8.29 27.42 -8.38
N HIS A 457 -9.03 27.58 -7.28
CA HIS A 457 -9.73 26.48 -6.59
C HIS A 457 -8.83 25.40 -5.97
N TYR A 458 -7.52 25.55 -6.03
CA TYR A 458 -6.58 24.74 -5.25
C TYR A 458 -6.38 25.36 -3.87
N GLU A 459 -6.44 24.50 -2.87
CA GLU A 459 -6.13 24.86 -1.49
C GLU A 459 -4.69 24.49 -1.20
N PHE A 460 -3.91 25.46 -0.74
CA PHE A 460 -2.51 25.24 -0.41
C PHE A 460 -2.35 24.88 1.07
N GLN A 461 -1.52 23.88 1.32
CA GLN A 461 -1.17 23.51 2.67
C GLN A 461 0.07 24.28 3.10
N PRO A 462 -0.03 25.11 4.17
CA PRO A 462 1.15 25.67 4.81
C PRO A 462 2.03 24.51 5.33
N PHE A 463 3.32 24.59 5.11
CA PHE A 463 4.25 23.56 5.55
C PHE A 463 4.27 23.38 7.08
N ASN A 464 3.94 24.42 7.82
CA ASN A 464 3.87 24.38 9.28
C ASN A 464 2.57 23.76 9.83
N TRP A 465 1.57 23.55 8.97
CA TRP A 465 0.26 23.06 9.41
C TRP A 465 0.30 21.71 10.14
N PRO A 466 0.98 20.67 9.65
CA PRO A 466 1.11 19.41 10.40
C PRO A 466 1.86 19.61 11.72
N LYS A 467 2.86 20.48 11.76
CA LYS A 467 3.63 20.79 12.98
C LYS A 467 2.80 21.55 14.02
N ALA A 468 1.86 22.38 13.61
CA ALA A 468 0.96 23.07 14.52
C ALA A 468 0.09 22.10 15.36
N CYS A 469 -0.11 20.86 14.85
CA CYS A 469 -0.77 19.79 15.59
C CYS A 469 0.16 18.95 16.46
N TRP A 470 1.49 19.19 16.42
CA TRP A 470 2.47 18.46 17.22
C TRP A 470 2.42 18.85 18.70
N GLY A 471 2.05 20.08 18.99
CA GLY A 471 1.90 20.63 20.33
C GLY A 471 0.88 21.77 20.37
N GLY A 472 0.71 22.38 21.54
CA GLY A 472 -0.16 23.54 21.73
C GLY A 472 -1.65 23.26 21.58
N GLU A 473 -2.41 24.30 21.28
CA GLU A 473 -3.87 24.30 21.29
C GLU A 473 -4.49 23.25 20.36
N LEU A 474 -4.00 23.13 19.12
CA LEU A 474 -4.57 22.20 18.15
C LEU A 474 -4.39 20.74 18.57
N ARG A 475 -3.25 20.42 19.17
CA ARG A 475 -3.02 19.11 19.77
C ARG A 475 -4.01 18.84 20.89
N GLU A 476 -4.12 19.79 21.84
CA GLU A 476 -5.03 19.64 22.98
C GLU A 476 -6.50 19.49 22.54
N MET A 477 -6.92 20.21 21.51
CA MET A 477 -8.25 20.04 20.94
C MET A 477 -8.49 18.62 20.45
N LEU A 478 -7.54 18.03 19.72
CA LEU A 478 -7.67 16.65 19.23
C LEU A 478 -7.58 15.62 20.36
N GLU A 479 -6.72 15.82 21.35
CA GLU A 479 -6.56 14.89 22.48
C GLU A 479 -7.79 14.84 23.39
N LYS A 480 -8.44 15.99 23.60
CA LYS A 480 -9.67 16.12 24.43
C LYS A 480 -10.93 15.72 23.71
N ALA A 481 -10.93 15.77 22.36
CA ALA A 481 -12.11 15.49 21.55
C ALA A 481 -12.46 13.98 21.53
N ASN A 482 -13.74 13.67 21.60
CA ASN A 482 -14.24 12.33 21.31
C ASN A 482 -14.14 12.01 19.79
N PRO A 483 -14.34 10.74 19.35
CA PRO A 483 -14.18 10.37 17.92
C PRO A 483 -15.05 11.19 16.95
N GLN A 484 -16.26 11.57 17.31
CA GLN A 484 -17.16 12.37 16.49
C GLN A 484 -16.67 13.82 16.37
N GLU A 485 -16.22 14.40 17.46
CA GLU A 485 -15.62 15.73 17.48
C GLU A 485 -14.31 15.78 16.70
N ARG A 486 -13.43 14.76 16.83
CA ARG A 486 -12.23 14.64 16.00
C ARG A 486 -12.56 14.62 14.51
N GLN A 487 -13.55 13.83 14.10
CA GLN A 487 -14.00 13.81 12.71
C GLN A 487 -14.41 15.19 12.24
N ARG A 488 -15.18 15.93 13.05
CA ARG A 488 -15.63 17.30 12.72
C ARG A 488 -14.46 18.26 12.60
N LEU A 489 -13.58 18.29 13.62
CA LEU A 489 -12.36 19.14 13.61
C LEU A 489 -11.50 18.86 12.37
N LEU A 490 -11.24 17.59 12.06
CA LEU A 490 -10.43 17.22 10.92
C LEU A 490 -11.10 17.52 9.58
N ALA A 491 -12.44 17.44 9.51
CA ALA A 491 -13.19 17.88 8.33
C ALA A 491 -13.09 19.39 8.12
N ASP A 492 -13.20 20.17 9.20
CA ASP A 492 -13.08 21.63 9.18
C ASP A 492 -11.65 22.06 8.81
N TRP A 493 -10.62 21.38 9.33
CA TRP A 493 -9.22 21.69 9.04
C TRP A 493 -8.77 21.22 7.66
N GLY A 494 -9.45 20.21 7.10
CA GLY A 494 -9.14 19.61 5.81
C GLY A 494 -7.95 18.65 5.85
N GLY A 495 -7.83 17.85 4.80
CA GLY A 495 -6.72 16.90 4.64
C GLY A 495 -5.45 17.55 4.08
N THR A 496 -4.46 16.70 3.75
CA THR A 496 -3.24 17.10 3.06
C THR A 496 -3.57 17.60 1.64
N THR A 497 -3.04 18.76 1.27
CA THR A 497 -3.31 19.42 0.00
C THR A 497 -2.03 19.77 -0.76
N THR A 498 -2.17 20.48 -1.88
CA THR A 498 -1.04 20.91 -2.71
C THR A 498 -0.11 21.84 -1.95
N ALA A 499 1.20 21.60 -2.06
CA ALA A 499 2.21 22.49 -1.49
C ALA A 499 2.22 23.85 -2.21
N ASP A 500 2.46 24.93 -1.45
CA ASP A 500 2.59 26.29 -1.99
C ASP A 500 3.96 26.45 -2.67
N ARG A 501 4.01 26.25 -3.99
CA ARG A 501 5.22 26.31 -4.82
C ARG A 501 5.04 27.26 -5.99
N ARG A 502 5.97 28.20 -6.14
CA ARG A 502 5.93 29.22 -7.19
C ARG A 502 6.02 28.62 -8.60
N ASP A 503 6.85 27.60 -8.79
CA ASP A 503 7.02 26.91 -10.07
C ASP A 503 5.70 26.26 -10.53
N TRP A 504 4.98 25.61 -9.61
CA TRP A 504 3.72 24.98 -9.90
C TRP A 504 2.60 26.01 -10.18
N LYS A 505 2.50 27.08 -9.39
CA LYS A 505 1.54 28.17 -9.64
C LYS A 505 1.72 28.76 -11.03
N ARG A 506 2.96 29.03 -11.44
CA ARG A 506 3.27 29.52 -12.79
C ARG A 506 2.75 28.58 -13.89
N ILE A 507 2.88 27.26 -13.72
CA ILE A 507 2.37 26.25 -14.66
C ILE A 507 0.85 26.34 -14.79
N VAL A 508 0.15 26.47 -13.66
CA VAL A 508 -1.31 26.63 -13.66
C VAL A 508 -1.75 27.92 -14.32
N ASP A 509 -1.14 29.06 -13.97
CA ASP A 509 -1.43 30.38 -14.56
C ASP A 509 -1.22 30.37 -16.08
N GLU A 510 -0.10 29.82 -16.52
CA GLU A 510 0.23 29.68 -17.94
C GLU A 510 -0.81 28.77 -18.64
N GLY A 511 -1.14 27.64 -18.03
CA GLY A 511 -2.07 26.69 -18.61
C GLY A 511 -3.47 27.26 -18.80
N LEU A 512 -3.99 27.95 -17.79
CA LEU A 512 -5.28 28.63 -17.86
C LEU A 512 -5.27 29.77 -18.89
N LYS A 513 -4.22 30.59 -18.90
CA LYS A 513 -4.07 31.71 -19.83
C LYS A 513 -3.96 31.25 -21.29
N LEU A 514 -3.21 30.19 -21.56
CA LEU A 514 -3.00 29.64 -22.90
C LEU A 514 -4.11 28.67 -23.33
N GLY A 515 -5.02 28.30 -22.43
CA GLY A 515 -6.19 27.47 -22.72
C GLY A 515 -5.90 25.97 -22.90
N TRP A 516 -4.69 25.51 -22.62
CA TRP A 516 -4.39 24.08 -22.63
C TRP A 516 -4.82 23.36 -21.33
N TYR A 517 -4.99 24.11 -20.26
CA TYR A 517 -5.51 23.66 -18.97
C TYR A 517 -6.87 24.30 -18.71
N LYS A 518 -7.89 23.48 -18.40
CA LYS A 518 -9.25 23.92 -18.15
C LYS A 518 -9.75 23.28 -16.87
N ILE A 519 -10.39 24.08 -16.00
CA ILE A 519 -11.04 23.60 -14.78
C ILE A 519 -12.55 23.61 -14.99
N GLU A 520 -13.17 22.46 -14.75
CA GLU A 520 -14.62 22.26 -14.83
C GLU A 520 -15.19 21.79 -13.49
N PHE A 521 -16.46 22.10 -13.24
CA PHE A 521 -17.14 21.75 -12.00
C PHE A 521 -18.41 20.97 -12.28
N GLY A 522 -18.67 19.95 -11.48
CA GLY A 522 -19.92 19.21 -11.54
C GLY A 522 -19.84 17.84 -10.86
N GLU A 523 -21.00 17.26 -10.65
CA GLU A 523 -21.13 15.88 -10.20
C GLU A 523 -21.26 14.96 -11.42
N VAL A 524 -20.45 13.90 -11.46
CA VAL A 524 -20.50 12.96 -12.56
C VAL A 524 -21.74 12.09 -12.41
N GLU A 525 -22.51 12.02 -13.48
CA GLU A 525 -23.66 11.14 -13.60
C GLU A 525 -23.22 9.75 -14.11
N ARG A 526 -22.45 9.72 -15.20
CA ARG A 526 -21.93 8.50 -15.80
C ARG A 526 -20.72 8.77 -16.69
N VAL A 527 -19.99 7.72 -16.98
CA VAL A 527 -18.86 7.71 -17.93
C VAL A 527 -19.14 6.64 -18.98
N GLU A 528 -19.01 6.98 -20.25
CA GLU A 528 -19.30 6.08 -21.36
C GLU A 528 -18.19 6.10 -22.41
N ARG A 529 -18.04 5.01 -23.14
CA ARG A 529 -17.17 4.92 -24.31
C ARG A 529 -17.98 5.26 -25.56
N GLU A 530 -17.53 6.24 -26.31
CA GLU A 530 -18.06 6.59 -27.62
C GLU A 530 -16.96 6.44 -28.69
N PRO A 531 -17.30 6.49 -30.01
CA PRO A 531 -16.32 6.33 -31.08
C PRO A 531 -15.14 7.32 -30.98
N ASP A 532 -15.42 8.54 -30.53
CA ASP A 532 -14.46 9.63 -30.49
C ASP A 532 -13.67 9.73 -29.17
N GLY A 533 -13.95 8.89 -28.17
CA GLY A 533 -13.25 8.92 -26.90
C GLY A 533 -14.08 8.46 -25.72
N ILE A 534 -13.66 8.90 -24.52
CA ILE A 534 -14.37 8.66 -23.28
C ILE A 534 -15.16 9.92 -22.93
N ILE A 535 -16.46 9.75 -22.76
CA ILE A 535 -17.35 10.86 -22.44
C ILE A 535 -17.75 10.78 -20.97
N THR A 536 -17.46 11.86 -20.24
CA THR A 536 -17.93 12.06 -18.88
C THR A 536 -19.12 13.01 -18.91
N TYR A 537 -20.28 12.50 -18.51
CA TYR A 537 -21.50 13.29 -18.37
C TYR A 537 -21.57 13.85 -16.95
N ILE A 538 -21.66 15.17 -16.85
CA ILE A 538 -21.75 15.87 -15.57
C ILE A 538 -23.04 16.66 -15.47
N GLN A 539 -23.61 16.68 -14.27
CA GLN A 539 -24.73 17.53 -13.95
C GLN A 539 -24.21 18.84 -13.34
N GLU A 540 -24.48 19.94 -13.98
CA GLU A 540 -24.13 21.26 -13.46
C GLU A 540 -25.15 21.71 -12.41
N LYS A 541 -24.70 22.09 -11.22
CA LYS A 541 -25.60 22.43 -10.08
C LYS A 541 -26.46 23.65 -10.32
N ASN A 542 -26.05 24.53 -11.24
CA ASN A 542 -26.70 25.82 -11.49
C ASN A 542 -27.47 25.90 -12.80
N PHE A 543 -27.44 24.89 -13.65
CA PHE A 543 -28.16 24.85 -14.93
C PHE A 543 -28.90 23.52 -15.08
N LYS A 544 -30.14 23.59 -15.62
CA LYS A 544 -30.91 22.38 -15.97
C LYS A 544 -30.37 21.75 -17.29
N GLY A 545 -29.06 21.50 -17.33
CA GLY A 545 -28.41 20.94 -18.50
C GLY A 545 -27.36 19.89 -18.11
N GLN A 546 -27.17 18.92 -18.98
CA GLN A 546 -26.09 17.93 -18.89
C GLN A 546 -24.92 18.47 -19.71
N MET A 547 -23.75 18.62 -19.08
CA MET A 547 -22.51 18.96 -19.78
C MET A 547 -21.77 17.66 -20.14
N ARG A 548 -21.17 17.64 -21.32
CA ARG A 548 -20.39 16.53 -21.86
C ARG A 548 -18.91 16.93 -21.89
N LEU A 549 -18.06 16.15 -21.21
CA LEU A 549 -16.62 16.29 -21.26
C LEU A 549 -16.01 15.10 -21.99
N GLU A 550 -15.26 15.40 -23.04
CA GLU A 550 -14.59 14.42 -23.88
C GLU A 550 -13.10 14.34 -23.51
N ALA A 551 -12.57 13.11 -23.42
CA ALA A 551 -11.17 12.86 -23.14
C ALA A 551 -10.70 11.54 -23.78
N ASP A 552 -9.42 11.48 -24.13
CA ASP A 552 -8.76 10.24 -24.54
C ASP A 552 -8.42 9.36 -23.34
N PHE A 553 -8.09 9.99 -22.23
CA PHE A 553 -7.69 9.34 -20.98
C PHE A 553 -8.32 10.01 -19.77
N ILE A 554 -8.59 9.20 -18.73
CA ILE A 554 -9.04 9.70 -17.41
C ILE A 554 -8.11 9.18 -16.33
N VAL A 555 -7.60 10.08 -15.47
CA VAL A 555 -6.81 9.74 -14.30
C VAL A 555 -7.56 10.08 -13.02
N ASP A 556 -7.88 9.04 -12.23
CA ASP A 556 -8.46 9.19 -10.90
C ASP A 556 -7.38 9.50 -9.87
N ALA A 557 -7.28 10.75 -9.46
CA ALA A 557 -6.36 11.24 -8.43
C ALA A 557 -7.08 11.53 -7.11
N THR A 558 -8.13 10.77 -6.77
CA THR A 558 -8.94 11.01 -5.56
C THR A 558 -8.42 10.31 -4.31
N GLY A 559 -7.42 9.44 -4.42
CA GLY A 559 -6.66 8.91 -3.29
C GLY A 559 -6.65 7.38 -3.15
N LEU A 560 -6.28 6.96 -1.95
CA LEU A 560 -6.16 5.56 -1.55
C LEU A 560 -7.28 5.20 -0.55
N ASP A 561 -7.68 3.94 -0.50
CA ASP A 561 -8.61 3.46 0.53
C ASP A 561 -7.85 2.97 1.75
N ALA A 562 -8.26 3.44 2.93
CA ALA A 562 -7.71 3.02 4.19
C ALA A 562 -8.77 2.35 5.10
N LYS A 563 -9.89 1.89 4.55
CA LYS A 563 -10.90 1.15 5.33
C LYS A 563 -10.30 -0.12 5.89
N VAL A 564 -10.44 -0.29 7.19
CA VAL A 564 -9.87 -1.41 7.95
C VAL A 564 -10.44 -2.75 7.46
N THR A 565 -11.73 -2.78 7.14
CA THR A 565 -12.43 -3.98 6.65
C THR A 565 -11.97 -4.47 5.27
N ALA A 566 -11.26 -3.61 4.51
CA ALA A 566 -10.68 -4.00 3.22
C ALA A 566 -9.40 -4.85 3.37
N ASN A 567 -8.80 -4.89 4.57
CA ASN A 567 -7.62 -5.71 4.85
C ASN A 567 -8.01 -6.93 5.68
N PRO A 568 -7.74 -8.18 5.21
CA PRO A 568 -8.14 -9.39 5.92
C PRO A 568 -7.59 -9.50 7.34
N LEU A 569 -6.33 -9.11 7.57
CA LEU A 569 -5.71 -9.15 8.90
C LEU A 569 -6.39 -8.18 9.88
N LEU A 570 -6.67 -6.95 9.42
CA LEU A 570 -7.33 -5.97 10.28
C LEU A 570 -8.79 -6.32 10.51
N ASN A 571 -9.48 -6.83 9.49
CA ASN A 571 -10.86 -7.29 9.64
C ASN A 571 -10.97 -8.47 10.62
N ASP A 572 -10.01 -9.42 10.56
CA ASP A 572 -9.89 -10.51 11.53
C ASP A 572 -9.71 -9.98 12.96
N LEU A 573 -8.82 -9.02 13.18
CA LEU A 573 -8.61 -8.39 14.50
C LEU A 573 -9.87 -7.66 15.00
N VAL A 574 -10.48 -6.86 14.14
CA VAL A 574 -11.71 -6.11 14.49
C VAL A 574 -12.83 -7.07 14.87
N THR A 575 -13.03 -8.11 14.09
CA THR A 575 -14.09 -9.10 14.32
C THR A 575 -13.84 -9.92 15.59
N GLN A 576 -12.59 -10.41 15.76
CA GLN A 576 -12.23 -11.31 16.85
C GLN A 576 -12.24 -10.62 18.21
N TYR A 577 -11.87 -9.34 18.28
CA TYR A 577 -11.77 -8.59 19.53
C TYR A 577 -12.78 -7.46 19.67
N ASN A 578 -13.72 -7.37 18.72
CA ASN A 578 -14.72 -6.30 18.67
C ASN A 578 -14.09 -4.91 18.81
N LEU A 579 -12.99 -4.66 18.05
CA LEU A 579 -12.26 -3.41 18.15
C LEU A 579 -13.12 -2.24 17.65
N PRO A 580 -13.18 -1.14 18.40
CA PRO A 580 -13.95 0.02 17.99
C PRO A 580 -13.35 0.67 16.75
N LEU A 581 -14.22 1.03 15.80
CA LEU A 581 -13.87 1.85 14.66
C LEU A 581 -14.35 3.28 14.89
N ASN A 582 -13.55 4.24 14.45
CA ASN A 582 -13.97 5.63 14.45
C ASN A 582 -14.98 5.90 13.30
N PRO A 583 -15.62 7.08 13.25
CA PRO A 583 -16.63 7.39 12.23
C PRO A 583 -16.13 7.33 10.77
N LEU A 584 -14.82 7.32 10.54
CA LEU A 584 -14.22 7.13 9.21
C LEU A 584 -13.98 5.65 8.85
N GLY A 585 -14.39 4.71 9.71
CA GLY A 585 -14.14 3.28 9.54
C GLY A 585 -12.66 2.88 9.70
N ARG A 586 -11.93 3.61 10.57
CA ARG A 586 -10.52 3.35 10.93
C ARG A 586 -10.44 2.88 12.37
N LEU A 587 -9.32 2.26 12.75
CA LEU A 587 -9.10 1.83 14.13
C LEU A 587 -9.19 3.04 15.09
N SER A 588 -9.96 2.88 16.15
CA SER A 588 -9.99 3.84 17.25
C SER A 588 -8.77 3.59 18.13
N VAL A 589 -7.96 4.62 18.33
CA VAL A 589 -6.74 4.57 19.15
C VAL A 589 -6.78 5.63 20.25
N SER A 590 -6.07 5.36 21.35
CA SER A 590 -5.81 6.34 22.41
C SER A 590 -4.90 7.47 21.93
N ASN A 591 -4.62 8.45 22.78
CA ASN A 591 -3.75 9.58 22.43
C ASN A 591 -2.28 9.16 22.19
N ASP A 592 -1.86 8.02 22.72
CA ASP A 592 -0.56 7.39 22.48
C ASP A 592 -0.60 6.30 21.39
N PHE A 593 -1.68 6.26 20.59
CA PHE A 593 -1.89 5.31 19.49
C PHE A 593 -2.04 3.84 19.92
N GLU A 594 -2.34 3.57 21.18
CA GLU A 594 -2.63 2.22 21.67
C GLU A 594 -4.04 1.75 21.25
N LEU A 595 -4.16 0.49 20.86
CA LEU A 595 -5.41 -0.24 20.73
C LEU A 595 -5.78 -0.79 22.12
N VAL A 596 -6.56 -0.04 22.87
CA VAL A 596 -6.82 -0.30 24.30
C VAL A 596 -7.45 -1.67 24.52
N GLU A 597 -8.33 -2.10 23.64
CA GLU A 597 -9.02 -3.40 23.69
C GLU A 597 -8.07 -4.58 23.48
N MET A 598 -6.92 -4.31 22.83
CA MET A 598 -5.87 -5.31 22.66
C MET A 598 -4.94 -5.44 23.86
N ARG A 599 -5.06 -4.58 24.86
CA ARG A 599 -4.19 -4.61 26.05
C ARG A 599 -4.19 -5.98 26.72
N GLY A 600 -3.01 -6.55 26.89
CA GLY A 600 -2.75 -7.75 27.65
C GLY A 600 -2.17 -7.43 29.03
N SER A 601 -2.02 -8.43 29.90
CA SER A 601 -1.39 -8.27 31.21
C SER A 601 0.10 -7.89 31.09
N ARG A 602 0.79 -8.33 30.03
CA ARG A 602 2.23 -8.12 29.78
C ARG A 602 2.51 -7.41 28.47
N GLY A 603 1.50 -7.16 27.65
CA GLY A 603 1.66 -6.63 26.29
C GLY A 603 0.77 -5.43 25.99
N ARG A 604 1.18 -4.64 24.98
CA ARG A 604 0.43 -3.52 24.41
C ARG A 604 0.53 -3.57 22.88
N MET A 605 -0.53 -3.12 22.22
CA MET A 605 -0.59 -3.03 20.77
C MET A 605 -0.86 -1.59 20.34
N TYR A 606 -0.07 -1.10 19.41
CA TYR A 606 -0.14 0.25 18.86
C TYR A 606 -0.41 0.19 17.36
N ALA A 607 -0.98 1.25 16.80
CA ALA A 607 -1.22 1.34 15.37
C ALA A 607 -0.81 2.72 14.84
N ALA A 608 -0.34 2.79 13.59
CA ALA A 608 0.08 4.05 12.97
C ALA A 608 -0.30 4.15 11.50
N GLY A 609 -0.29 5.38 10.99
CA GLY A 609 -0.55 5.68 9.58
C GLY A 609 -2.02 5.69 9.20
N ALA A 610 -2.31 5.45 7.94
CA ALA A 610 -3.65 5.60 7.35
C ALA A 610 -4.76 4.82 8.08
N ILE A 611 -4.43 3.70 8.71
CA ILE A 611 -5.38 2.88 9.47
C ILE A 611 -5.86 3.55 10.78
N THR A 612 -5.22 4.64 11.19
CA THR A 612 -5.59 5.45 12.37
C THR A 612 -6.09 6.86 12.02
N LEU A 613 -6.40 7.11 10.73
CA LEU A 613 -6.93 8.39 10.28
C LEU A 613 -8.22 8.73 11.04
N GLY A 614 -8.33 9.97 11.53
CA GLY A 614 -9.41 10.36 12.46
C GLY A 614 -9.05 10.18 13.93
N GLY A 615 -7.82 9.77 14.23
CA GLY A 615 -7.25 9.66 15.57
C GLY A 615 -6.74 10.99 16.15
N PRO A 616 -5.79 10.93 17.10
CA PRO A 616 -5.35 12.09 17.87
C PRO A 616 -4.40 13.04 17.11
N TYR A 617 -4.08 12.76 15.86
CA TYR A 617 -3.24 13.60 15.03
C TYR A 617 -3.83 13.79 13.63
N ALA A 618 -3.74 15.01 13.10
CA ALA A 618 -4.47 15.37 11.88
C ALA A 618 -3.92 14.73 10.60
N ALA A 619 -2.61 14.57 10.49
CA ALA A 619 -1.92 14.11 9.28
C ALA A 619 -1.20 12.77 9.52
N VAL A 620 -1.89 11.81 10.14
CA VAL A 620 -1.31 10.51 10.55
C VAL A 620 -0.73 9.69 9.40
N ASP A 621 -1.15 9.92 8.17
CA ASP A 621 -0.69 9.26 6.95
C ASP A 621 0.48 9.97 6.25
N SER A 622 0.93 11.11 6.80
CA SER A 622 2.14 11.81 6.36
C SER A 622 3.38 11.26 7.06
N PHE A 623 4.57 11.59 6.56
CA PHE A 623 5.84 11.26 7.25
C PHE A 623 5.85 11.78 8.68
N LEU A 624 5.51 13.06 8.85
CA LEU A 624 5.43 13.70 10.17
C LEU A 624 4.40 13.01 11.08
N GLY A 625 3.28 12.52 10.50
CA GLY A 625 2.27 11.78 11.25
C GLY A 625 2.76 10.41 11.71
N LEU A 626 3.55 9.73 10.89
CA LEU A 626 4.19 8.47 11.27
C LEU A 626 5.22 8.68 12.38
N GLU A 627 6.01 9.76 12.31
CA GLU A 627 6.95 10.14 13.39
C GLU A 627 6.23 10.47 14.70
N TYR A 628 5.15 11.26 14.61
CA TYR A 628 4.36 11.61 15.79
C TYR A 628 3.77 10.35 16.45
N ALA A 629 3.13 9.48 15.68
CA ALA A 629 2.53 8.25 16.20
C ALA A 629 3.58 7.32 16.83
N ALA A 630 4.73 7.17 16.18
CA ALA A 630 5.82 6.34 16.68
C ALA A 630 6.43 6.91 17.99
N LEU A 631 6.61 8.24 18.05
CA LEU A 631 7.13 8.91 19.24
C LEU A 631 6.16 8.75 20.43
N GLN A 632 4.86 9.02 20.24
CA GLN A 632 3.86 8.85 21.30
C GLN A 632 3.81 7.39 21.80
N ALA A 633 3.85 6.42 20.89
CA ALA A 633 3.86 5.01 21.24
C ALA A 633 5.14 4.61 22.02
N VAL A 634 6.33 5.05 21.57
CA VAL A 634 7.60 4.72 22.22
C VAL A 634 7.71 5.39 23.58
N ASP A 635 7.27 6.64 23.73
CA ASP A 635 7.24 7.35 25.02
C ASP A 635 6.28 6.63 26.01
N ALA A 636 5.11 6.20 25.55
CA ALA A 636 4.17 5.43 26.36
C ALA A 636 4.79 4.08 26.80
N ILE A 637 5.47 3.38 25.90
CA ILE A 637 6.18 2.13 26.21
C ILE A 637 7.30 2.40 27.23
N ALA A 638 8.09 3.44 27.05
CA ALA A 638 9.18 3.81 27.96
C ALA A 638 8.65 4.18 29.36
N ALA A 639 7.45 4.76 29.45
CA ALA A 639 6.78 5.05 30.70
C ALA A 639 6.45 3.79 31.52
N THR A 640 6.23 2.66 30.84
CA THR A 640 5.95 1.36 31.50
C THR A 640 7.20 0.61 31.96
N LYS A 641 8.40 1.18 31.75
CA LYS A 641 9.70 0.54 32.01
C LYS A 641 9.84 -0.80 31.27
N ALA A 642 9.45 -0.83 30.00
CA ALA A 642 9.53 -2.00 29.16
C ALA A 642 10.99 -2.49 28.97
N PRO A 643 11.22 -3.74 28.54
CA PRO A 643 12.57 -4.29 28.43
C PRO A 643 13.48 -3.52 27.47
N GLY A 644 14.67 -3.16 27.94
CA GLY A 644 15.72 -2.53 27.12
C GLY A 644 15.46 -1.08 26.71
N ILE A 645 14.34 -0.46 27.11
CA ILE A 645 13.99 0.90 26.75
C ILE A 645 14.22 1.88 27.91
N HIS A 646 14.74 3.07 27.59
CA HIS A 646 15.02 4.13 28.57
C HIS A 646 14.44 5.45 28.07
N ARG A 647 13.77 6.19 28.96
CA ARG A 647 13.34 7.56 28.64
C ARG A 647 14.55 8.44 28.33
N LEU A 648 14.47 9.18 27.24
CA LEU A 648 15.45 10.17 26.89
C LEU A 648 15.32 11.40 27.80
N ASN A 649 16.47 11.94 28.24
CA ASN A 649 16.60 13.25 28.87
C ASN A 649 17.39 14.18 27.92
N CYS A 650 17.55 15.44 28.28
CA CYS A 650 18.28 16.42 27.45
C CYS A 650 19.70 15.95 27.08
N VAL A 651 20.42 15.32 28.00
CA VAL A 651 21.79 14.85 27.75
C VAL A 651 21.82 13.65 26.83
N SER A 652 20.97 12.64 27.09
CA SER A 652 20.90 11.45 26.25
C SER A 652 20.35 11.78 24.84
N SER A 653 19.39 12.70 24.73
CA SER A 653 18.90 13.19 23.46
C SER A 653 20.01 13.88 22.64
N SER A 654 20.76 14.78 23.27
CA SER A 654 21.90 15.45 22.61
C SER A 654 22.96 14.45 22.15
N LEU A 655 23.28 13.45 22.99
CA LEU A 655 24.23 12.40 22.64
C LEU A 655 23.74 11.58 21.42
N GLN A 656 22.47 11.20 21.40
CA GLN A 656 21.90 10.46 20.27
C GLN A 656 21.86 11.31 18.99
N TRP A 657 21.60 12.62 19.10
CA TRP A 657 21.70 13.54 17.99
C TRP A 657 23.12 13.61 17.40
N PHE A 658 24.17 13.74 18.26
CA PHE A 658 25.56 13.71 17.82
C PHE A 658 25.92 12.38 17.14
N LYS A 659 25.46 11.24 17.67
CA LYS A 659 25.65 9.93 17.05
C LYS A 659 24.99 9.87 15.67
N TRP A 660 23.78 10.42 15.53
CA TRP A 660 23.06 10.48 14.26
C TRP A 660 23.79 11.33 13.23
N VAL A 661 24.24 12.54 13.59
CA VAL A 661 25.04 13.42 12.73
C VAL A 661 26.33 12.75 12.29
N ALA A 662 26.99 12.02 13.18
CA ALA A 662 28.23 11.28 12.92
C ALA A 662 28.01 9.92 12.25
N ASN A 663 26.77 9.54 11.91
CA ASN A 663 26.36 8.24 11.37
C ASN A 663 26.83 7.04 12.24
N GLN A 664 26.82 7.22 13.56
CA GLN A 664 27.15 6.17 14.53
C GLN A 664 25.87 5.43 14.99
N MET A 665 26.00 4.17 15.34
CA MET A 665 24.90 3.37 15.89
C MET A 665 24.29 4.02 17.14
N PRO A 666 22.96 3.91 17.32
CA PRO A 666 22.26 4.44 18.50
C PRO A 666 22.75 3.86 19.83
#